data_0fa8ad85ad76a4e847d163680f42ec88
#
_entry.id   0fa8ad85ad76a4e847d163680f42ec88
#
_cell.length_a   1.000
_cell.length_b   1.000
_cell.length_c   1.000
_cell.angle_alpha   90.00
_cell.angle_beta   90.00
_cell.angle_gamma   90.00
#
_symmetry.space_group_name_H-M   'P 1'
#
loop_
_entity.id
_entity.type
_entity.pdbx_description
1 polymer ?
#
loop_
_entity_poly.entity_id
_entity_poly.type
_entity_poly.pdbx_seq_one_letter_code
_entity_poly.pdbx_strand_id
1 'polypeptide(L)'
;MDAYRKEPSVNKKYLPYSYHLNDYVISMENGDLMAFFKLDGRTHDCASDRELVTWHKDLNTLVKSFGTDHVELWTHEYHHEAKEYPDGEYDHFFPAYVDQYNRKLHGDSKQLINDLYLTVIYKQVGDKTQKFLAKFEKPTRDEIQQMQNEALEGLEDISEQILEAMKPYGIQQLGIYYRDKRGVEIPAPDKKEREELAEVDESDIFDEAIVIERNEPEPSQAHAYSKALEFLYFLANMEWAIVPVCRDRIREYIMDNRPVSSLWGDVVQIRTVDHNFYTTGIEFREYEEDTEPGQLNMLKEADFEYLLTQSFSCLSESSAKTFLTHQEKSLQETRDRAQSQLAQLGTALDMLTSREFVMGYHHGTVHVWDNDQNAVQRKARRVKVMLTGCGVVGGTISLASEAAYYARLPGNQKWAPRPVPINSWNFLHFSPFHNFMRGKPDNNPWGPALTMFRTISGTPLYFNFHVTPLEELSYGKRPLGHALITGMSGEGKTTLLNFLLAQSMKYNPRLFVYDRDRGMEPFIRSVGGYYKVLQQGMPSGFAPLQIEPTKRNIALIKNLFRICVETTNNGPISATMATELAEGVDAVMGEGSLIPREARTVTILDGYVNEVVENGVSLKGLLREWTREGQYGWLFDNDKDSLDLSANDIFGFDLSEFIAAKEEVSSPARTPLMMYLLYRVRDSIDGKRRVIQCFDEFHAYLDDPVIEREVKRGIKTDRKKDAIYVFATQEPNDALSSRIGRTIMSQTVTKICLRDPEAIREDYAFLTDAEYDALMSITEHSRQFLVKQGQQSAIASFNLCPRNSDDIDADIKTMDNVLSVLSGEPQNAEIAHELVERLGNDPEVWLKEYWRLTA
;
A
#
# COMPACT_ATOMS: atom_id res chain seq x y z
N MET A 1 -32.88 3.69 -49.38
CA MET A 1 -31.66 4.52 -49.18
C MET A 1 -31.91 5.80 -48.35
N ASP A 2 -33.06 6.47 -48.49
CA ASP A 2 -33.34 7.70 -47.72
C ASP A 2 -33.60 7.50 -46.20
N ALA A 3 -34.07 6.32 -45.76
CA ALA A 3 -34.23 6.02 -44.36
C ALA A 3 -32.89 5.91 -43.61
N TYR A 4 -31.86 5.34 -44.26
CA TYR A 4 -30.53 5.22 -43.70
C TYR A 4 -29.79 6.56 -43.56
N ARG A 5 -30.13 7.59 -44.37
CA ARG A 5 -29.56 8.94 -44.27
C ARG A 5 -30.11 9.76 -43.09
N LYS A 6 -31.17 9.31 -42.42
CA LYS A 6 -31.82 9.99 -41.30
C LYS A 6 -31.49 9.42 -39.93
N GLU A 7 -30.83 8.27 -39.87
CA GLU A 7 -30.36 7.74 -38.59
C GLU A 7 -29.13 8.54 -38.10
N PRO A 8 -29.14 8.99 -36.88
CA PRO A 8 -27.96 9.63 -36.28
C PRO A 8 -26.77 8.67 -36.29
N SER A 9 -25.56 9.17 -36.40
CA SER A 9 -24.36 8.34 -36.26
C SER A 9 -24.36 7.65 -34.89
N VAL A 10 -23.70 6.50 -34.79
CA VAL A 10 -23.59 5.72 -33.54
C VAL A 10 -23.12 6.63 -32.40
N ASN A 11 -22.13 7.48 -32.68
CA ASN A 11 -21.61 8.41 -31.67
C ASN A 11 -22.69 9.39 -31.17
N LYS A 12 -23.47 9.97 -32.07
CA LYS A 12 -24.58 10.87 -31.69
C LYS A 12 -25.72 10.17 -30.97
N LYS A 13 -25.92 8.87 -31.20
CA LYS A 13 -26.99 8.08 -30.59
C LYS A 13 -26.64 7.64 -29.17
N TYR A 14 -25.38 7.24 -28.92
CA TYR A 14 -24.97 6.55 -27.72
C TYR A 14 -23.94 7.27 -26.85
N LEU A 15 -23.23 8.30 -27.38
CA LEU A 15 -22.22 9.04 -26.65
C LEU A 15 -22.75 10.44 -26.27
N PRO A 16 -23.20 10.63 -25.02
CA PRO A 16 -23.83 11.88 -24.62
C PRO A 16 -22.83 12.96 -24.18
N TYR A 17 -21.53 12.82 -24.42
CA TYR A 17 -20.47 13.65 -23.87
C TYR A 17 -20.14 14.85 -24.76
N SER A 18 -20.06 16.03 -24.17
CA SER A 18 -19.79 17.29 -24.87
C SER A 18 -18.36 17.80 -24.65
N TYR A 19 -18.11 18.50 -23.57
CA TYR A 19 -16.83 19.18 -23.29
C TYR A 19 -16.47 19.12 -21.80
N HIS A 20 -15.19 19.31 -21.48
CA HIS A 20 -14.78 19.70 -20.12
C HIS A 20 -15.27 21.12 -19.82
N LEU A 21 -15.91 21.33 -18.67
CA LEU A 21 -16.27 22.67 -18.16
C LEU A 21 -15.17 23.24 -17.27
N ASN A 22 -14.54 22.38 -16.49
CA ASN A 22 -13.36 22.67 -15.69
C ASN A 22 -12.48 21.43 -15.62
N ASP A 23 -11.44 21.46 -14.77
CA ASP A 23 -10.47 20.36 -14.69
C ASP A 23 -11.10 19.01 -14.30
N TYR A 24 -12.28 18.99 -13.63
CA TYR A 24 -12.91 17.79 -13.07
C TYR A 24 -14.31 17.47 -13.58
N VAL A 25 -14.96 18.40 -14.26
CA VAL A 25 -16.36 18.27 -14.65
C VAL A 25 -16.52 18.20 -16.17
N ILE A 26 -17.23 17.19 -16.64
CA ILE A 26 -17.60 17.00 -18.04
C ILE A 26 -19.09 17.32 -18.23
N SER A 27 -19.42 18.10 -19.27
CA SER A 27 -20.80 18.40 -19.64
C SER A 27 -21.32 17.36 -20.63
N MET A 28 -22.66 17.12 -20.55
CA MET A 28 -23.39 16.26 -21.45
C MET A 28 -24.17 17.08 -22.49
N GLU A 29 -24.60 16.45 -23.58
CA GLU A 29 -25.41 17.07 -24.66
C GLU A 29 -26.74 17.63 -24.19
N ASN A 30 -27.31 17.05 -23.13
CA ASN A 30 -28.58 17.47 -22.54
C ASN A 30 -28.42 18.55 -21.44
N GLY A 31 -27.19 19.01 -21.21
CA GLY A 31 -26.85 19.98 -20.17
C GLY A 31 -26.51 19.38 -18.80
N ASP A 32 -26.73 18.08 -18.58
CA ASP A 32 -26.35 17.42 -17.33
C ASP A 32 -24.81 17.45 -17.16
N LEU A 33 -24.34 17.41 -15.92
CA LEU A 33 -22.92 17.47 -15.57
C LEU A 33 -22.48 16.21 -14.90
N MET A 34 -21.21 15.80 -15.09
CA MET A 34 -20.66 14.59 -14.47
C MET A 34 -19.27 14.81 -13.90
N ALA A 35 -19.00 14.13 -12.78
CA ALA A 35 -17.72 14.03 -12.12
C ALA A 35 -17.36 12.56 -11.91
N PHE A 36 -16.06 12.25 -12.02
CA PHE A 36 -15.54 10.89 -11.95
C PHE A 36 -14.58 10.75 -10.78
N PHE A 37 -14.64 9.61 -10.11
CA PHE A 37 -13.79 9.28 -8.98
C PHE A 37 -13.23 7.87 -9.15
N LYS A 38 -11.97 7.68 -8.76
CA LYS A 38 -11.36 6.36 -8.57
C LYS A 38 -11.20 6.10 -7.08
N LEU A 39 -11.37 4.86 -6.66
CA LEU A 39 -11.30 4.44 -5.26
C LEU A 39 -10.36 3.25 -5.12
N ASP A 40 -9.57 3.24 -4.06
CA ASP A 40 -8.79 2.07 -3.65
C ASP A 40 -9.71 0.98 -3.06
N GLY A 41 -10.80 1.42 -2.44
CA GLY A 41 -11.74 0.58 -1.70
C GLY A 41 -11.26 0.28 -0.27
N ARG A 42 -12.15 -0.33 0.53
CA ARG A 42 -11.81 -0.82 1.88
C ARG A 42 -11.59 -2.31 1.87
N THR A 43 -10.56 -2.76 2.56
CA THR A 43 -10.26 -4.18 2.71
C THR A 43 -11.29 -4.83 3.61
N HIS A 44 -11.96 -5.86 3.08
CA HIS A 44 -13.06 -6.55 3.78
C HIS A 44 -12.64 -7.90 4.38
N ASP A 45 -11.53 -8.48 3.93
CA ASP A 45 -11.07 -9.83 4.33
C ASP A 45 -10.85 -10.00 5.84
N CYS A 46 -10.43 -8.95 6.51
CA CYS A 46 -10.17 -8.94 7.95
C CYS A 46 -11.09 -7.95 8.69
N ALA A 47 -12.28 -7.65 8.14
CA ALA A 47 -13.26 -6.80 8.76
C ALA A 47 -14.36 -7.62 9.43
N SER A 48 -14.83 -7.18 10.60
CA SER A 48 -15.96 -7.80 11.28
C SER A 48 -17.29 -7.41 10.64
N ASP A 49 -18.31 -8.25 10.77
CA ASP A 49 -19.68 -7.93 10.31
C ASP A 49 -20.16 -6.59 10.85
N ARG A 50 -19.81 -6.26 12.10
CA ARG A 50 -20.15 -4.99 12.73
C ARG A 50 -19.48 -3.80 12.02
N GLU A 51 -18.24 -3.96 11.59
CA GLU A 51 -17.52 -2.93 10.82
C GLU A 51 -18.15 -2.78 9.44
N LEU A 52 -18.41 -3.88 8.74
CA LEU A 52 -19.06 -3.87 7.43
C LEU A 52 -20.42 -3.16 7.49
N VAL A 53 -21.24 -3.47 8.49
CA VAL A 53 -22.54 -2.80 8.71
C VAL A 53 -22.35 -1.31 9.03
N THR A 54 -21.32 -0.94 9.79
CA THR A 54 -21.04 0.46 10.11
C THR A 54 -20.65 1.22 8.85
N TRP A 55 -19.71 0.71 8.06
CA TRP A 55 -19.31 1.32 6.79
C TRP A 55 -20.48 1.51 5.84
N HIS A 56 -21.34 0.51 5.78
CA HIS A 56 -22.56 0.58 4.97
C HIS A 56 -23.52 1.67 5.44
N LYS A 57 -23.71 1.84 6.75
CA LYS A 57 -24.50 2.95 7.33
C LYS A 57 -23.93 4.30 6.97
N ASP A 58 -22.61 4.45 7.04
CA ASP A 58 -21.91 5.69 6.68
C ASP A 58 -22.13 6.04 5.21
N LEU A 59 -21.97 5.06 4.31
CA LEU A 59 -22.23 5.23 2.88
C LEU A 59 -23.70 5.59 2.60
N ASN A 60 -24.65 4.93 3.25
CA ASN A 60 -26.04 5.25 3.07
C ASN A 60 -26.37 6.66 3.60
N THR A 61 -25.74 7.10 4.70
CA THR A 61 -25.88 8.45 5.22
C THR A 61 -25.36 9.47 4.21
N LEU A 62 -24.24 9.19 3.56
CA LEU A 62 -23.69 10.01 2.48
C LEU A 62 -24.67 10.10 1.30
N VAL A 63 -25.17 8.97 0.78
CA VAL A 63 -26.12 8.97 -0.34
C VAL A 63 -27.40 9.72 0.00
N LYS A 64 -27.89 9.60 1.23
CA LYS A 64 -29.08 10.33 1.72
C LYS A 64 -28.86 11.84 1.74
N SER A 65 -27.64 12.34 1.98
CA SER A 65 -27.39 13.79 2.09
C SER A 65 -27.62 14.53 0.75
N PHE A 66 -27.36 13.88 -0.37
CA PHE A 66 -27.51 14.45 -1.72
C PHE A 66 -28.48 13.67 -2.64
N GLY A 67 -29.09 12.57 -2.16
CA GLY A 67 -29.93 11.68 -2.94
C GLY A 67 -31.27 12.33 -3.35
N THR A 68 -31.25 13.18 -4.36
CA THR A 68 -32.41 13.83 -4.96
C THR A 68 -32.60 13.31 -6.40
N ASP A 69 -33.75 13.62 -7.02
CA ASP A 69 -34.02 13.24 -8.42
C ASP A 69 -33.09 13.92 -9.44
N HIS A 70 -32.30 14.91 -8.99
CA HIS A 70 -31.21 15.49 -9.77
C HIS A 70 -29.95 14.60 -9.82
N VAL A 71 -29.80 13.60 -8.93
CA VAL A 71 -28.57 12.82 -8.81
C VAL A 71 -28.73 11.43 -9.41
N GLU A 72 -27.70 11.03 -10.13
CA GLU A 72 -27.53 9.67 -10.63
C GLU A 72 -26.12 9.18 -10.34
N LEU A 73 -26.00 8.00 -9.73
CA LEU A 73 -24.75 7.35 -9.38
C LEU A 73 -24.46 6.21 -10.34
N TRP A 74 -23.21 6.09 -10.74
CA TRP A 74 -22.70 4.97 -11.50
C TRP A 74 -21.50 4.39 -10.81
N THR A 75 -21.48 3.08 -10.59
CA THR A 75 -20.33 2.37 -10.06
C THR A 75 -19.80 1.40 -11.11
N HIS A 76 -18.49 1.35 -11.24
CA HIS A 76 -17.82 0.39 -12.09
C HIS A 76 -16.74 -0.31 -11.29
N GLU A 77 -16.69 -1.63 -11.44
CA GLU A 77 -15.62 -2.47 -10.93
C GLU A 77 -14.96 -3.15 -12.12
N TYR A 78 -13.72 -2.80 -12.36
CA TYR A 78 -12.90 -3.37 -13.41
C TYR A 78 -11.94 -4.40 -12.79
N HIS A 79 -12.26 -5.67 -13.03
CA HIS A 79 -11.45 -6.81 -12.60
C HIS A 79 -10.55 -7.23 -13.74
N HIS A 80 -9.24 -7.07 -13.58
CA HIS A 80 -8.27 -7.26 -14.67
C HIS A 80 -6.93 -7.81 -14.19
N GLU A 81 -6.14 -8.30 -15.14
CA GLU A 81 -4.82 -8.87 -14.86
C GLU A 81 -3.80 -7.78 -14.51
N ALA A 82 -3.17 -7.93 -13.34
CA ALA A 82 -1.98 -7.15 -12.97
C ALA A 82 -0.75 -7.76 -13.65
N LYS A 83 -0.09 -6.99 -14.50
CA LYS A 83 1.08 -7.47 -15.29
C LYS A 83 2.43 -7.06 -14.70
N GLU A 84 2.44 -6.31 -13.60
CA GLU A 84 3.63 -5.64 -13.10
C GLU A 84 4.20 -6.40 -11.89
N TYR A 85 5.37 -6.99 -12.03
CA TYR A 85 6.21 -7.37 -10.91
C TYR A 85 7.09 -6.16 -10.54
N PRO A 86 7.33 -5.85 -9.24
CA PRO A 86 8.15 -4.71 -8.85
C PRO A 86 9.58 -4.84 -9.39
N ASP A 87 9.97 -3.93 -10.28
CA ASP A 87 11.30 -3.92 -10.84
C ASP A 87 12.34 -3.41 -9.84
N GLY A 88 13.60 -3.82 -10.02
CA GLY A 88 14.73 -3.36 -9.22
C GLY A 88 16.06 -3.87 -9.76
N GLU A 89 17.07 -3.03 -9.62
CA GLU A 89 18.46 -3.40 -9.89
C GLU A 89 19.16 -3.69 -8.56
N TYR A 90 19.96 -4.73 -8.53
CA TYR A 90 20.66 -5.17 -7.32
C TYR A 90 22.15 -5.18 -7.57
N ASP A 91 22.92 -4.49 -6.74
CA ASP A 91 24.38 -4.48 -6.79
C ASP A 91 25.00 -5.77 -6.23
N HIS A 92 24.22 -6.56 -5.48
CA HIS A 92 24.67 -7.77 -4.81
C HIS A 92 24.09 -9.02 -5.46
N PHE A 93 24.91 -10.04 -5.64
CA PHE A 93 24.54 -11.30 -6.30
C PHE A 93 23.37 -12.02 -5.61
N PHE A 94 23.41 -12.21 -4.29
CA PHE A 94 22.40 -13.00 -3.59
C PHE A 94 21.00 -12.36 -3.61
N PRO A 95 20.81 -11.06 -3.33
CA PRO A 95 19.51 -10.41 -3.50
C PRO A 95 18.95 -10.49 -4.92
N ALA A 96 19.80 -10.33 -5.94
CA ALA A 96 19.38 -10.51 -7.34
C ALA A 96 18.90 -11.95 -7.63
N TYR A 97 19.60 -12.94 -7.08
CA TYR A 97 19.23 -14.35 -7.19
C TYR A 97 17.88 -14.65 -6.52
N VAL A 98 17.65 -14.11 -5.33
CA VAL A 98 16.37 -14.23 -4.61
C VAL A 98 15.24 -13.55 -5.38
N ASP A 99 15.46 -12.35 -5.91
CA ASP A 99 14.45 -11.62 -6.68
C ASP A 99 14.08 -12.33 -7.97
N GLN A 100 15.07 -12.82 -8.69
CA GLN A 100 14.84 -13.60 -9.93
C GLN A 100 14.00 -14.86 -9.64
N TYR A 101 14.29 -15.55 -8.55
CA TYR A 101 13.52 -16.73 -8.14
C TYR A 101 12.10 -16.34 -7.73
N ASN A 102 11.93 -15.29 -6.92
CA ASN A 102 10.62 -14.81 -6.51
C ASN A 102 9.77 -14.31 -7.70
N ARG A 103 10.39 -13.63 -8.67
CA ARG A 103 9.76 -13.22 -9.93
C ARG A 103 9.24 -14.43 -10.72
N LYS A 104 10.02 -15.50 -10.80
CA LYS A 104 9.61 -16.74 -11.46
C LYS A 104 8.38 -17.34 -10.77
N LEU A 105 8.37 -17.44 -9.43
CA LEU A 105 7.25 -17.98 -8.67
C LEU A 105 5.94 -17.19 -8.85
N HIS A 106 6.04 -15.88 -9.11
CA HIS A 106 4.89 -15.01 -9.36
C HIS A 106 4.46 -14.96 -10.83
N GLY A 107 5.39 -15.18 -11.80
CA GLY A 107 5.11 -15.10 -13.23
C GLY A 107 4.21 -16.21 -13.79
N ASP A 108 4.15 -17.36 -13.13
CA ASP A 108 3.42 -18.55 -13.61
C ASP A 108 1.90 -18.50 -13.32
N SER A 109 1.39 -17.45 -12.71
CA SER A 109 -0.03 -17.34 -12.36
C SER A 109 -0.59 -15.96 -12.69
N LYS A 110 -1.77 -15.94 -13.30
CA LYS A 110 -2.55 -14.72 -13.47
C LYS A 110 -2.83 -14.10 -12.12
N GLN A 111 -2.53 -12.83 -12.00
CA GLN A 111 -2.82 -12.04 -10.81
C GLN A 111 -3.86 -11.01 -11.19
N LEU A 112 -5.02 -11.07 -10.56
CA LEU A 112 -6.16 -10.23 -10.87
C LEU A 112 -6.36 -9.20 -9.77
N ILE A 113 -6.65 -7.97 -10.18
CA ILE A 113 -6.90 -6.82 -9.30
C ILE A 113 -8.21 -6.15 -9.65
N ASN A 114 -8.76 -5.39 -8.70
CA ASN A 114 -9.99 -4.64 -8.89
C ASN A 114 -9.69 -3.14 -8.82
N ASP A 115 -10.06 -2.42 -9.88
CA ASP A 115 -10.12 -0.96 -9.89
C ASP A 115 -11.60 -0.54 -9.75
N LEU A 116 -11.86 0.36 -8.78
CA LEU A 116 -13.21 0.81 -8.46
C LEU A 116 -13.41 2.25 -8.91
N TYR A 117 -14.52 2.52 -9.55
CA TYR A 117 -14.88 3.86 -10.02
C TYR A 117 -16.29 4.24 -9.59
N LEU A 118 -16.45 5.51 -9.21
CA LEU A 118 -17.73 6.15 -8.97
C LEU A 118 -17.88 7.32 -9.94
N THR A 119 -19.01 7.41 -10.63
CA THR A 119 -19.38 8.57 -11.44
C THR A 119 -20.66 9.16 -10.86
N VAL A 120 -20.65 10.47 -10.64
CA VAL A 120 -21.82 11.22 -10.19
C VAL A 120 -22.29 12.10 -11.34
N ILE A 121 -23.58 12.01 -11.64
CA ILE A 121 -24.22 12.84 -12.67
C ILE A 121 -25.23 13.73 -11.98
N TYR A 122 -25.12 15.04 -12.19
CA TYR A 122 -26.09 16.04 -11.76
C TYR A 122 -26.97 16.46 -12.94
N LYS A 123 -28.27 16.17 -12.83
CA LYS A 123 -29.27 16.47 -13.86
C LYS A 123 -29.79 17.87 -13.66
N GLN A 124 -29.74 18.71 -14.71
CA GLN A 124 -30.33 20.05 -14.68
C GLN A 124 -31.84 20.01 -14.45
N VAL A 125 -32.52 18.97 -14.96
CA VAL A 125 -33.98 18.81 -14.83
C VAL A 125 -34.28 17.46 -14.17
N GLY A 126 -34.84 17.47 -12.99
CA GLY A 126 -35.11 16.27 -12.17
C GLY A 126 -36.21 15.39 -12.73
N ASP A 127 -37.43 15.59 -12.29
CA ASP A 127 -38.58 14.66 -12.54
C ASP A 127 -39.18 14.78 -13.96
N LYS A 128 -39.91 13.73 -14.39
CA LYS A 128 -40.61 13.64 -15.66
C LYS A 128 -41.57 14.80 -15.88
N THR A 129 -42.15 15.31 -14.81
CA THR A 129 -43.10 16.45 -14.85
C THR A 129 -42.37 17.74 -15.26
N GLN A 130 -41.22 17.99 -14.69
CA GLN A 130 -40.39 19.14 -15.07
C GLN A 130 -39.85 19.02 -16.50
N LYS A 131 -39.41 17.81 -16.92
CA LYS A 131 -39.02 17.52 -18.30
C LYS A 131 -40.16 17.74 -19.30
N PHE A 132 -41.43 17.53 -18.91
CA PHE A 132 -42.58 17.81 -19.73
C PHE A 132 -42.86 19.31 -19.84
N LEU A 133 -42.77 20.06 -18.74
CA LEU A 133 -42.94 21.51 -18.73
C LEU A 133 -41.83 22.24 -19.48
N ALA A 134 -40.57 21.79 -19.33
CA ALA A 134 -39.41 22.34 -20.06
C ALA A 134 -39.50 22.17 -21.59
N LYS A 135 -40.36 21.32 -22.11
CA LYS A 135 -40.62 21.19 -23.56
C LYS A 135 -41.47 22.31 -24.12
N PHE A 136 -42.19 23.03 -23.29
CA PHE A 136 -43.13 24.10 -23.74
C PHE A 136 -42.51 25.50 -23.64
N GLU A 137 -41.50 25.66 -22.81
CA GLU A 137 -40.77 26.95 -22.68
C GLU A 137 -39.35 26.76 -23.24
N LYS A 138 -38.94 27.61 -24.19
CA LYS A 138 -37.56 27.65 -24.64
C LYS A 138 -36.82 28.66 -23.75
N PRO A 139 -35.91 28.20 -22.88
CA PRO A 139 -35.16 29.09 -21.99
C PRO A 139 -34.29 30.02 -22.78
N THR A 140 -34.13 31.24 -22.26
CA THR A 140 -33.21 32.26 -22.82
C THR A 140 -31.77 31.82 -22.58
N ARG A 141 -30.83 32.48 -23.30
CA ARG A 141 -29.39 32.16 -23.13
C ARG A 141 -28.89 32.38 -21.70
N ASP A 142 -29.38 33.45 -21.06
CA ASP A 142 -29.02 33.82 -19.70
C ASP A 142 -29.57 32.79 -18.67
N GLU A 143 -30.83 32.33 -18.86
CA GLU A 143 -31.40 31.25 -18.05
C GLU A 143 -30.66 29.94 -18.20
N ILE A 144 -30.24 29.58 -19.42
CA ILE A 144 -29.42 28.36 -19.63
C ILE A 144 -28.10 28.47 -18.84
N GLN A 145 -27.45 29.64 -18.92
CA GLN A 145 -26.18 29.87 -18.21
C GLN A 145 -26.34 29.85 -16.71
N GLN A 146 -27.44 30.42 -16.19
CA GLN A 146 -27.75 30.36 -14.76
C GLN A 146 -28.00 28.90 -14.31
N MET A 147 -28.81 28.14 -15.04
CA MET A 147 -29.07 26.72 -14.74
C MET A 147 -27.79 25.89 -14.77
N GLN A 148 -26.86 26.19 -15.69
CA GLN A 148 -25.58 25.54 -15.77
C GLN A 148 -24.69 25.86 -14.58
N ASN A 149 -24.65 27.12 -14.13
CA ASN A 149 -23.89 27.51 -12.95
C ASN A 149 -24.46 26.87 -11.67
N GLU A 150 -25.79 26.87 -11.49
CA GLU A 150 -26.45 26.22 -10.35
C GLU A 150 -26.19 24.70 -10.33
N ALA A 151 -26.17 24.06 -11.50
CA ALA A 151 -25.85 22.65 -11.63
C ALA A 151 -24.37 22.36 -11.30
N LEU A 152 -23.47 23.26 -11.70
CA LEU A 152 -22.04 23.15 -11.41
C LEU A 152 -21.76 23.28 -9.92
N GLU A 153 -22.32 24.30 -9.27
CA GLU A 153 -22.23 24.48 -7.81
C GLU A 153 -22.79 23.25 -7.07
N GLY A 154 -23.96 22.75 -7.49
CA GLY A 154 -24.55 21.55 -6.89
C GLY A 154 -23.70 20.28 -7.04
N LEU A 155 -23.03 20.10 -8.19
CA LEU A 155 -22.14 18.95 -8.40
C LEU A 155 -20.82 19.11 -7.63
N GLU A 156 -20.27 20.32 -7.53
CA GLU A 156 -19.07 20.61 -6.76
C GLU A 156 -19.31 20.36 -5.27
N ASP A 157 -20.43 20.82 -4.70
CA ASP A 157 -20.82 20.55 -3.32
C ASP A 157 -20.94 19.04 -3.03
N ILE A 158 -21.56 18.28 -3.93
CA ILE A 158 -21.67 16.82 -3.81
C ILE A 158 -20.30 16.17 -3.89
N SER A 159 -19.45 16.64 -4.81
CA SER A 159 -18.08 16.12 -4.98
C SER A 159 -17.23 16.32 -3.72
N GLU A 160 -17.32 17.50 -3.07
CA GLU A 160 -16.65 17.77 -1.81
C GLU A 160 -17.13 16.86 -0.68
N GLN A 161 -18.45 16.66 -0.56
CA GLN A 161 -19.03 15.75 0.43
C GLN A 161 -18.54 14.30 0.22
N ILE A 162 -18.48 13.84 -1.02
CA ILE A 162 -17.99 12.51 -1.38
C ILE A 162 -16.51 12.37 -1.04
N LEU A 163 -15.68 13.34 -1.43
CA LEU A 163 -14.23 13.33 -1.17
C LEU A 163 -13.94 13.29 0.33
N GLU A 164 -14.69 14.04 1.14
CA GLU A 164 -14.49 14.04 2.59
C GLU A 164 -14.96 12.75 3.26
N ALA A 165 -16.19 12.30 2.95
CA ALA A 165 -16.78 11.12 3.59
C ALA A 165 -16.11 9.81 3.15
N MET A 166 -15.61 9.73 1.92
CA MET A 166 -14.99 8.54 1.37
C MET A 166 -13.46 8.54 1.44
N LYS A 167 -12.84 9.46 2.18
CA LYS A 167 -11.38 9.41 2.47
C LYS A 167 -10.88 8.03 2.94
N PRO A 168 -11.60 7.30 3.82
CA PRO A 168 -11.18 5.95 4.23
C PRO A 168 -11.16 4.91 3.10
N TYR A 169 -11.77 5.22 1.95
CA TYR A 169 -11.79 4.37 0.74
C TYR A 169 -10.68 4.75 -0.26
N GLY A 170 -9.78 5.66 0.08
CA GLY A 170 -8.72 6.11 -0.82
C GLY A 170 -9.26 6.78 -2.09
N ILE A 171 -10.30 7.62 -1.94
CA ILE A 171 -10.97 8.25 -3.07
C ILE A 171 -10.15 9.39 -3.67
N GLN A 172 -10.14 9.45 -4.99
CA GLN A 172 -9.53 10.52 -5.76
C GLN A 172 -10.45 10.94 -6.91
N GLN A 173 -10.61 12.24 -7.13
CA GLN A 173 -11.35 12.76 -8.27
C GLN A 173 -10.47 12.75 -9.53
N LEU A 174 -11.00 12.23 -10.62
CA LEU A 174 -10.32 12.13 -11.90
C LEU A 174 -10.43 13.45 -12.67
N GLY A 175 -9.29 14.06 -12.97
CA GLY A 175 -9.23 15.37 -13.61
C GLY A 175 -8.26 15.44 -14.77
N ILE A 176 -8.06 16.68 -15.24
CA ILE A 176 -7.06 17.02 -16.24
C ILE A 176 -5.67 16.98 -15.60
N TYR A 177 -4.70 16.44 -16.31
CA TYR A 177 -3.29 16.42 -15.95
C TYR A 177 -2.43 16.80 -17.16
N TYR A 178 -1.16 17.12 -16.91
CA TYR A 178 -0.27 17.63 -17.93
C TYR A 178 0.96 16.73 -18.08
N ARG A 179 1.42 16.55 -19.32
CA ARG A 179 2.67 15.85 -19.64
C ARG A 179 3.59 16.72 -20.48
N ASP A 180 4.90 16.56 -20.26
CA ASP A 180 5.92 17.15 -21.09
C ASP A 180 6.11 16.38 -22.42
N LYS A 181 6.97 16.88 -23.31
CA LYS A 181 7.32 16.21 -24.59
C LYS A 181 7.92 14.80 -24.41
N ARG A 182 8.38 14.45 -23.22
CA ARG A 182 8.93 13.13 -22.88
C ARG A 182 7.87 12.19 -22.34
N GLY A 183 6.63 12.64 -22.20
CA GLY A 183 5.53 11.88 -21.64
C GLY A 183 5.52 11.82 -20.11
N VAL A 184 6.37 12.61 -19.43
CA VAL A 184 6.42 12.66 -17.97
C VAL A 184 5.32 13.59 -17.46
N GLU A 185 4.59 13.14 -16.44
CA GLU A 185 3.55 13.95 -15.79
C GLU A 185 4.21 15.12 -15.03
N ILE A 186 3.73 16.32 -15.29
CA ILE A 186 4.23 17.57 -14.73
C ILE A 186 3.13 18.27 -13.93
N PRO A 187 3.48 19.12 -12.95
CA PRO A 187 2.51 19.95 -12.24
C PRO A 187 1.71 20.82 -13.22
N ALA A 188 0.45 21.11 -12.86
CA ALA A 188 -0.40 21.97 -13.68
C ALA A 188 0.28 23.33 -13.91
N PRO A 189 0.38 23.79 -15.17
CA PRO A 189 0.94 25.09 -15.49
C PRO A 189 0.11 26.23 -14.91
N ASP A 190 0.73 27.37 -14.65
CA ASP A 190 0.06 28.55 -14.14
C ASP A 190 -1.05 29.03 -15.06
N LYS A 191 -2.05 29.77 -14.53
CA LYS A 191 -3.23 30.21 -15.28
C LYS A 191 -2.86 30.95 -16.57
N LYS A 192 -1.77 31.71 -16.57
CA LYS A 192 -1.26 32.45 -17.71
C LYS A 192 -0.67 31.54 -18.79
N GLU A 193 0.06 30.52 -18.39
CA GLU A 193 0.60 29.48 -19.30
C GLU A 193 -0.53 28.63 -19.89
N ARG A 194 -1.62 28.37 -19.11
CA ARG A 194 -2.81 27.66 -19.61
C ARG A 194 -3.55 28.44 -20.71
N GLU A 195 -3.64 29.78 -20.60
CA GLU A 195 -4.25 30.64 -21.59
C GLU A 195 -3.40 30.69 -22.87
N GLU A 196 -2.08 30.73 -22.77
CA GLU A 196 -1.14 30.64 -23.89
C GLU A 196 -1.18 29.27 -24.58
N LEU A 197 -1.28 28.17 -23.84
CA LEU A 197 -1.45 26.81 -24.38
C LEU A 197 -2.78 26.63 -25.13
N ALA A 198 -3.82 27.35 -24.76
CA ALA A 198 -5.13 27.30 -25.39
C ALA A 198 -5.16 28.07 -26.75
N GLU A 199 -4.17 28.92 -27.01
CA GLU A 199 -4.06 29.70 -28.25
C GLU A 199 -3.17 29.04 -29.34
N VAL A 200 -2.47 27.92 -28.99
CA VAL A 200 -1.64 27.21 -29.99
C VAL A 200 -2.53 26.51 -31.02
N ASP A 201 -2.37 26.83 -32.27
CA ASP A 201 -3.17 26.33 -33.38
C ASP A 201 -2.84 24.86 -33.70
N GLU A 202 -3.86 24.06 -34.05
CA GLU A 202 -3.72 22.62 -34.38
C GLU A 202 -2.88 22.36 -35.64
N SER A 203 -2.58 23.42 -36.45
CA SER A 203 -1.70 23.31 -37.62
C SER A 203 -0.26 22.92 -37.28
N ASP A 204 0.20 23.19 -36.07
CA ASP A 204 1.59 22.92 -35.65
C ASP A 204 1.85 21.48 -35.21
N ILE A 205 0.80 20.66 -35.08
CA ILE A 205 0.92 19.26 -34.64
C ILE A 205 1.28 18.32 -35.82
N PHE A 206 1.06 18.73 -37.07
CA PHE A 206 1.28 17.89 -38.25
C PHE A 206 2.54 18.20 -39.09
N ASP A 207 3.31 19.25 -38.76
CA ASP A 207 4.55 19.59 -39.46
C ASP A 207 5.82 19.18 -38.71
N GLU A 208 5.97 17.91 -38.38
CA GLU A 208 7.25 17.31 -37.94
C GLU A 208 8.12 16.95 -39.17
N ALA A 209 8.57 17.94 -39.91
CA ALA A 209 9.65 17.75 -40.85
C ALA A 209 10.39 19.05 -41.18
N ILE A 210 11.05 19.67 -40.20
CA ILE A 210 12.26 20.48 -40.45
C ILE A 210 12.95 20.71 -39.09
N VAL A 211 14.05 19.99 -38.88
CA VAL A 211 15.01 20.23 -37.77
C VAL A 211 15.79 21.50 -38.13
N ILE A 212 15.64 22.53 -37.32
CA ILE A 212 16.64 23.62 -37.24
C ILE A 212 16.98 23.80 -35.75
N GLU A 213 18.25 23.53 -35.44
CA GLU A 213 18.87 23.79 -34.14
C GLU A 213 18.73 25.29 -33.80
N ARG A 214 18.02 25.60 -32.72
CA ARG A 214 18.17 26.85 -31.96
C ARG A 214 18.32 26.51 -30.47
N ASN A 215 19.47 26.88 -29.93
CA ASN A 215 19.83 26.83 -28.52
C ASN A 215 19.20 28.01 -27.74
N GLU A 216 17.93 27.92 -27.40
CA GLU A 216 17.32 28.66 -26.28
C GLU A 216 16.28 27.74 -25.62
N PRO A 217 16.09 27.75 -24.30
CA PRO A 217 15.05 26.93 -23.67
C PRO A 217 13.67 27.50 -24.04
N GLU A 218 13.01 26.88 -25.02
CA GLU A 218 11.62 27.16 -25.32
C GLU A 218 10.74 26.82 -24.14
N PRO A 219 9.65 27.59 -23.88
CA PRO A 219 8.69 27.25 -22.85
C PRO A 219 8.17 25.83 -23.09
N SER A 220 8.14 25.06 -22.06
CA SER A 220 7.73 23.65 -22.04
C SER A 220 6.32 23.53 -22.65
N GLN A 221 6.20 22.99 -23.86
CA GLN A 221 4.90 22.65 -24.43
C GLN A 221 4.33 21.49 -23.61
N ALA A 222 3.54 21.81 -22.60
CA ALA A 222 2.77 20.87 -21.83
C ALA A 222 1.49 20.54 -22.60
N HIS A 223 1.19 19.25 -22.77
CA HIS A 223 -0.07 18.81 -23.34
C HIS A 223 -1.03 18.40 -22.22
N ALA A 224 -2.30 18.81 -22.34
CA ALA A 224 -3.36 18.48 -21.40
C ALA A 224 -3.99 17.12 -21.76
N TYR A 225 -4.10 16.23 -20.79
CA TYR A 225 -4.75 14.94 -20.86
C TYR A 225 -5.79 14.83 -19.76
N SER A 226 -6.71 13.86 -19.83
CA SER A 226 -7.75 13.70 -18.83
C SER A 226 -7.93 12.26 -18.40
N LYS A 227 -7.71 11.97 -17.10
CA LYS A 227 -7.96 10.65 -16.51
C LYS A 227 -9.43 10.25 -16.60
N ALA A 228 -10.35 11.22 -16.54
CA ALA A 228 -11.77 10.96 -16.75
C ALA A 228 -12.08 10.52 -18.19
N LEU A 229 -11.42 11.13 -19.19
CA LEU A 229 -11.57 10.71 -20.59
C LEU A 229 -10.92 9.35 -20.85
N GLU A 230 -9.78 9.05 -20.24
CA GLU A 230 -9.14 7.72 -20.32
C GLU A 230 -10.08 6.62 -19.82
N PHE A 231 -10.76 6.87 -18.70
CA PHE A 231 -11.77 5.95 -18.18
C PHE A 231 -12.99 5.84 -19.12
N LEU A 232 -13.50 6.95 -19.65
CA LEU A 232 -14.57 6.92 -20.65
C LEU A 232 -14.16 6.22 -21.95
N TYR A 233 -12.92 6.41 -22.39
CA TYR A 233 -12.36 5.72 -23.54
C TYR A 233 -12.34 4.21 -23.30
N PHE A 234 -11.86 3.75 -22.12
CA PHE A 234 -11.92 2.35 -21.74
C PHE A 234 -13.35 1.82 -21.76
N LEU A 235 -14.30 2.54 -21.18
CA LEU A 235 -15.70 2.14 -21.20
C LEU A 235 -16.28 2.07 -22.62
N ALA A 236 -15.88 2.95 -23.52
CA ALA A 236 -16.36 2.95 -24.90
C ALA A 236 -15.72 1.85 -25.75
N ASN A 237 -14.43 1.60 -25.58
CA ASN A 237 -13.61 0.77 -26.47
C ASN A 237 -13.18 -0.56 -25.87
N MET A 238 -13.26 -0.72 -24.52
CA MET A 238 -12.72 -1.85 -23.74
C MET A 238 -11.18 -1.98 -23.86
N GLU A 239 -10.50 -0.87 -24.15
CA GLU A 239 -9.06 -0.73 -24.23
C GLU A 239 -8.66 0.57 -23.56
N TRP A 240 -7.50 0.61 -22.91
CA TRP A 240 -6.98 1.82 -22.31
C TRP A 240 -6.12 2.60 -23.29
N ALA A 241 -6.35 3.90 -23.38
CA ALA A 241 -5.50 4.83 -24.11
C ALA A 241 -5.35 6.15 -23.34
N ILE A 242 -4.24 6.82 -23.55
CA ILE A 242 -4.02 8.18 -23.06
C ILE A 242 -4.85 9.12 -23.95
N VAL A 243 -5.74 9.91 -23.35
CA VAL A 243 -6.69 10.73 -24.09
C VAL A 243 -6.39 12.23 -23.89
N PRO A 244 -6.01 12.95 -24.95
CA PRO A 244 -5.79 14.38 -24.87
C PRO A 244 -7.11 15.15 -24.74
N VAL A 245 -7.04 16.32 -24.12
CA VAL A 245 -8.17 17.25 -24.05
C VAL A 245 -8.19 18.08 -25.34
N CYS A 246 -9.15 17.80 -26.23
CA CYS A 246 -9.30 18.47 -27.51
C CYS A 246 -10.40 19.53 -27.46
N ARG A 247 -10.36 20.46 -28.44
CA ARG A 247 -11.43 21.48 -28.65
C ARG A 247 -12.70 20.90 -29.25
N ASP A 248 -12.61 19.74 -29.88
CA ASP A 248 -13.75 19.02 -30.44
C ASP A 248 -14.62 18.41 -29.31
N ARG A 249 -15.86 18.07 -29.69
CA ARG A 249 -16.75 17.38 -28.73
C ARG A 249 -16.19 16.00 -28.37
N ILE A 250 -16.17 15.68 -27.12
CA ILE A 250 -15.66 14.39 -26.60
C ILE A 250 -16.23 13.21 -27.38
N ARG A 251 -17.51 13.22 -27.72
CA ARG A 251 -18.16 12.15 -28.50
C ARG A 251 -17.57 11.92 -29.89
N GLU A 252 -16.88 12.92 -30.49
CA GLU A 252 -16.37 12.79 -31.85
C GLU A 252 -15.04 12.03 -31.88
N TYR A 253 -14.29 12.00 -30.78
CA TYR A 253 -12.96 11.36 -30.69
C TYR A 253 -12.81 10.27 -29.62
N ILE A 254 -13.80 10.07 -28.71
CA ILE A 254 -13.65 9.12 -27.58
C ILE A 254 -13.83 7.66 -28.01
N MET A 255 -14.35 7.36 -29.18
CA MET A 255 -14.67 6.01 -29.64
C MET A 255 -13.99 5.71 -30.97
N ASP A 256 -13.02 4.80 -30.95
CA ASP A 256 -12.26 4.34 -32.10
C ASP A 256 -12.70 2.95 -32.59
N ASN A 257 -13.25 2.14 -31.70
CA ASN A 257 -13.64 0.77 -31.99
C ASN A 257 -15.08 0.68 -32.50
N ARG A 258 -15.35 -0.35 -33.29
CA ARG A 258 -16.68 -0.57 -33.86
C ARG A 258 -17.33 -1.82 -33.26
N PRO A 259 -18.31 -1.68 -32.36
CA PRO A 259 -19.13 -2.79 -31.92
C PRO A 259 -20.05 -3.27 -33.07
N VAL A 260 -20.09 -4.57 -33.28
CA VAL A 260 -20.95 -5.22 -34.27
C VAL A 260 -21.80 -6.27 -33.57
N SER A 261 -23.09 -6.06 -33.51
CA SER A 261 -24.04 -6.98 -32.91
C SER A 261 -24.94 -7.62 -34.00
N SER A 262 -25.44 -8.82 -33.74
CA SER A 262 -26.51 -9.43 -34.52
C SER A 262 -27.84 -9.22 -33.81
N LEU A 263 -28.95 -9.19 -34.59
CA LEU A 263 -30.31 -8.96 -34.05
C LEU A 263 -30.69 -9.95 -32.94
N TRP A 264 -30.19 -11.18 -33.02
CA TRP A 264 -30.55 -12.29 -32.11
C TRP A 264 -29.30 -12.82 -31.36
N GLY A 265 -28.16 -12.18 -31.53
CA GLY A 265 -26.90 -12.64 -30.93
C GLY A 265 -26.71 -12.14 -29.50
N ASP A 266 -26.24 -13.03 -28.67
CA ASP A 266 -25.85 -12.76 -27.27
C ASP A 266 -24.39 -12.26 -27.15
N VAL A 267 -23.64 -12.18 -28.24
CA VAL A 267 -22.24 -11.76 -28.30
C VAL A 267 -22.09 -10.57 -29.25
N VAL A 268 -21.39 -9.55 -28.82
CA VAL A 268 -21.01 -8.39 -29.60
C VAL A 268 -19.55 -8.54 -29.99
N GLN A 269 -19.25 -8.42 -31.28
CA GLN A 269 -17.89 -8.35 -31.79
C GLN A 269 -17.39 -6.91 -31.73
N ILE A 270 -16.26 -6.67 -31.09
CA ILE A 270 -15.59 -5.38 -31.10
C ILE A 270 -14.49 -5.44 -32.15
N ARG A 271 -14.55 -4.54 -33.12
CA ARG A 271 -13.55 -4.42 -34.19
C ARG A 271 -12.65 -3.25 -33.90
N THR A 272 -11.39 -3.51 -33.64
CA THR A 272 -10.33 -2.53 -33.50
C THR A 272 -9.53 -2.43 -34.77
N VAL A 273 -8.52 -1.56 -34.82
CA VAL A 273 -7.63 -1.43 -35.98
C VAL A 273 -6.77 -2.70 -36.15
N ASP A 274 -6.28 -3.25 -35.05
CA ASP A 274 -5.27 -4.30 -35.06
C ASP A 274 -5.84 -5.70 -34.85
N HIS A 275 -6.94 -5.82 -34.10
CA HIS A 275 -7.51 -7.12 -33.73
C HIS A 275 -9.03 -7.06 -33.55
N ASN A 276 -9.63 -8.22 -33.31
CA ASN A 276 -11.05 -8.31 -32.95
C ASN A 276 -11.19 -9.13 -31.69
N PHE A 277 -12.09 -8.72 -30.83
CA PHE A 277 -12.48 -9.50 -29.66
C PHE A 277 -14.00 -9.53 -29.51
N TYR A 278 -14.47 -10.37 -28.62
CA TYR A 278 -15.90 -10.62 -28.39
C TYR A 278 -16.25 -10.26 -26.96
N THR A 279 -17.44 -9.72 -26.75
CA THR A 279 -17.98 -9.41 -25.43
C THR A 279 -19.44 -9.81 -25.31
N THR A 280 -19.88 -10.12 -24.09
CA THR A 280 -21.30 -10.33 -23.79
C THR A 280 -21.62 -9.73 -22.42
N GLY A 281 -22.86 -9.26 -22.27
CA GLY A 281 -23.39 -8.71 -21.02
C GLY A 281 -24.32 -9.69 -20.31
N ILE A 282 -24.17 -9.78 -19.02
CA ILE A 282 -25.07 -10.50 -18.10
C ILE A 282 -25.77 -9.46 -17.23
N GLU A 283 -27.08 -9.29 -17.38
CA GLU A 283 -27.88 -8.34 -16.60
C GLU A 283 -28.43 -8.98 -15.32
N PHE A 284 -28.62 -8.18 -14.28
CA PHE A 284 -29.35 -8.58 -13.08
C PHE A 284 -30.85 -8.62 -13.40
N ARG A 285 -31.49 -9.77 -13.20
CA ARG A 285 -32.90 -10.00 -13.49
C ARG A 285 -33.77 -10.08 -12.26
N GLU A 286 -33.29 -10.78 -11.26
CA GLU A 286 -33.97 -10.96 -9.99
C GLU A 286 -32.96 -10.78 -8.85
N TYR A 287 -33.44 -10.24 -7.75
CA TYR A 287 -32.68 -9.95 -6.56
C TYR A 287 -33.16 -10.81 -5.41
N GLU A 288 -32.29 -11.18 -4.52
CA GLU A 288 -32.64 -11.87 -3.29
C GLU A 288 -33.50 -10.96 -2.40
N GLU A 289 -34.38 -11.59 -1.59
CA GLU A 289 -35.31 -10.89 -0.71
C GLU A 289 -34.57 -10.08 0.35
N ASP A 290 -33.53 -10.67 0.96
CA ASP A 290 -32.62 -10.02 1.90
C ASP A 290 -31.22 -9.87 1.27
N THR A 291 -30.61 -8.71 1.45
CA THR A 291 -29.26 -8.43 0.95
C THR A 291 -28.33 -8.01 2.06
N GLU A 292 -27.03 -8.28 1.90
CA GLU A 292 -25.99 -7.98 2.87
C GLU A 292 -24.86 -7.11 2.26
N PRO A 293 -24.15 -6.29 3.06
CA PRO A 293 -23.00 -5.54 2.58
C PRO A 293 -21.94 -6.45 1.93
N GLY A 294 -21.61 -6.19 0.68
CA GLY A 294 -20.66 -7.04 -0.04
C GLY A 294 -21.27 -8.25 -0.73
N GLN A 295 -22.59 -8.23 -0.99
CA GLN A 295 -23.32 -9.29 -1.69
C GLN A 295 -22.58 -9.85 -2.92
N LEU A 296 -21.86 -9.00 -3.65
CA LEU A 296 -21.13 -9.37 -4.86
C LEU A 296 -19.64 -9.63 -4.65
N ASN A 297 -19.13 -9.66 -3.42
CA ASN A 297 -17.69 -9.82 -3.17
C ASN A 297 -17.12 -11.12 -3.78
N MET A 298 -17.92 -12.20 -3.88
CA MET A 298 -17.49 -13.44 -4.53
C MET A 298 -17.10 -13.27 -6.00
N LEU A 299 -17.62 -12.24 -6.71
CA LEU A 299 -17.20 -11.96 -8.08
C LEU A 299 -15.72 -11.54 -8.16
N LYS A 300 -15.18 -10.89 -7.12
CA LYS A 300 -13.80 -10.43 -7.05
C LYS A 300 -12.76 -11.57 -7.00
N GLU A 301 -13.22 -12.80 -6.78
CA GLU A 301 -12.41 -14.02 -6.80
C GLU A 301 -12.40 -14.71 -8.17
N ALA A 302 -13.01 -14.09 -9.20
CA ALA A 302 -13.04 -14.65 -10.55
C ALA A 302 -11.60 -14.77 -11.11
N ASP A 303 -11.31 -15.88 -11.80
CA ASP A 303 -10.02 -16.14 -12.45
C ASP A 303 -9.96 -15.61 -13.91
N PHE A 304 -10.84 -14.67 -14.24
CA PHE A 304 -10.96 -14.03 -15.56
C PHE A 304 -11.42 -12.58 -15.43
N GLU A 305 -11.04 -11.77 -16.39
CA GLU A 305 -11.38 -10.35 -16.44
C GLU A 305 -12.89 -10.11 -16.65
N TYR A 306 -13.41 -9.09 -15.97
CA TYR A 306 -14.78 -8.61 -16.15
C TYR A 306 -14.90 -7.12 -15.83
N LEU A 307 -16.01 -6.53 -16.30
CA LEU A 307 -16.46 -5.18 -15.92
C LEU A 307 -17.87 -5.29 -15.34
N LEU A 308 -18.01 -5.04 -14.03
CA LEU A 308 -19.29 -4.86 -13.38
C LEU A 308 -19.67 -3.39 -13.45
N THR A 309 -20.84 -3.10 -14.01
CA THR A 309 -21.40 -1.74 -14.09
C THR A 309 -22.74 -1.70 -13.39
N GLN A 310 -22.93 -0.75 -12.50
CA GLN A 310 -24.20 -0.52 -11.84
C GLN A 310 -24.56 0.97 -11.92
N SER A 311 -25.84 1.26 -12.17
CA SER A 311 -26.37 2.63 -12.16
C SER A 311 -27.51 2.74 -11.14
N PHE A 312 -27.59 3.87 -10.46
CA PHE A 312 -28.65 4.18 -9.50
C PHE A 312 -29.13 5.61 -9.74
N SER A 313 -30.28 5.76 -10.36
CA SER A 313 -30.89 7.08 -10.63
C SER A 313 -31.90 7.39 -9.54
N CYS A 314 -31.58 8.33 -8.67
CA CYS A 314 -32.41 8.69 -7.53
C CYS A 314 -33.81 9.19 -7.96
N LEU A 315 -34.80 8.87 -7.16
CA LEU A 315 -36.20 9.31 -7.33
C LEU A 315 -36.51 10.41 -6.32
N SER A 316 -37.40 11.34 -6.73
CA SER A 316 -37.99 12.26 -5.74
C SER A 316 -38.80 11.49 -4.71
N GLU A 317 -38.89 12.00 -3.48
CA GLU A 317 -39.66 11.40 -2.39
C GLU A 317 -41.12 11.18 -2.80
N SER A 318 -41.70 12.12 -3.55
CA SER A 318 -43.08 12.01 -4.07
C SER A 318 -43.26 10.86 -5.08
N SER A 319 -42.29 10.70 -5.99
CA SER A 319 -42.32 9.62 -6.98
C SER A 319 -42.12 8.25 -6.30
N ALA A 320 -41.23 8.17 -5.34
CA ALA A 320 -41.00 6.95 -4.57
C ALA A 320 -42.21 6.54 -3.73
N LYS A 321 -42.84 7.47 -3.03
CA LYS A 321 -44.11 7.23 -2.30
C LYS A 321 -45.22 6.77 -3.24
N THR A 322 -45.37 7.43 -4.38
CA THR A 322 -46.37 7.05 -5.38
C THR A 322 -46.15 5.62 -5.87
N PHE A 323 -44.89 5.26 -6.14
CA PHE A 323 -44.54 3.90 -6.57
C PHE A 323 -44.88 2.86 -5.49
N LEU A 324 -44.48 3.02 -4.26
CA LEU A 324 -44.72 2.08 -3.16
C LEU A 324 -46.21 1.97 -2.86
N THR A 325 -46.94 3.08 -2.84
CA THR A 325 -48.41 3.08 -2.65
C THR A 325 -49.16 2.37 -3.80
N HIS A 326 -48.66 2.51 -5.03
CA HIS A 326 -49.25 1.78 -6.16
C HIS A 326 -49.01 0.28 -6.05
N GLN A 327 -47.82 -0.16 -5.63
CA GLN A 327 -47.50 -1.55 -5.37
C GLN A 327 -48.39 -2.12 -4.24
N GLU A 328 -48.52 -1.40 -3.14
CA GLU A 328 -49.40 -1.79 -2.03
C GLU A 328 -50.83 -1.98 -2.49
N LYS A 329 -51.42 -1.03 -3.23
CA LYS A 329 -52.78 -1.14 -3.79
C LYS A 329 -52.92 -2.32 -4.76
N SER A 330 -51.94 -2.54 -5.61
CA SER A 330 -51.93 -3.65 -6.56
C SER A 330 -51.97 -5.01 -5.86
N LEU A 331 -51.18 -5.19 -4.79
CA LEU A 331 -51.22 -6.42 -3.97
C LEU A 331 -52.55 -6.59 -3.24
N GLN A 332 -53.12 -5.50 -2.72
CA GLN A 332 -54.44 -5.52 -2.07
C GLN A 332 -55.57 -5.90 -3.05
N GLU A 333 -55.54 -5.35 -4.26
CA GLU A 333 -56.59 -5.59 -5.29
C GLU A 333 -56.52 -7.00 -5.88
N THR A 334 -55.30 -7.56 -6.03
CA THR A 334 -55.13 -8.94 -6.54
C THR A 334 -55.48 -10.01 -5.50
N ARG A 335 -55.90 -9.63 -4.29
CA ARG A 335 -56.17 -10.52 -3.16
C ARG A 335 -55.03 -11.50 -2.91
N ASP A 336 -53.83 -11.09 -3.17
CA ASP A 336 -52.66 -11.90 -2.89
C ASP A 336 -52.60 -12.16 -1.37
N ARG A 337 -52.35 -13.41 -1.01
CA ARG A 337 -52.34 -13.85 0.39
C ARG A 337 -51.08 -13.46 1.14
N ALA A 338 -50.14 -12.77 0.49
CA ALA A 338 -48.85 -12.38 1.04
C ALA A 338 -48.99 -11.19 2.03
N GLN A 339 -49.59 -11.45 3.19
CA GLN A 339 -49.68 -10.45 4.26
C GLN A 339 -48.33 -9.93 4.74
N SER A 340 -47.28 -10.74 4.62
CA SER A 340 -45.90 -10.34 4.93
C SER A 340 -45.39 -9.23 4.01
N GLN A 341 -45.64 -9.35 2.69
CA GLN A 341 -45.23 -8.34 1.69
C GLN A 341 -45.95 -7.00 1.90
N LEU A 342 -47.23 -7.04 2.26
CA LEU A 342 -47.99 -5.84 2.59
C LEU A 342 -47.46 -5.15 3.84
N ALA A 343 -47.10 -5.92 4.87
CA ALA A 343 -46.46 -5.38 6.07
C ALA A 343 -45.07 -4.76 5.78
N GLN A 344 -44.26 -5.41 4.93
CA GLN A 344 -42.95 -4.90 4.51
C GLN A 344 -43.10 -3.62 3.70
N LEU A 345 -44.07 -3.49 2.79
CA LEU A 345 -44.33 -2.26 2.06
C LEU A 345 -44.78 -1.12 2.98
N GLY A 346 -45.60 -1.40 3.99
CA GLY A 346 -45.98 -0.42 5.02
C GLY A 346 -44.77 0.07 5.80
N THR A 347 -43.90 -0.83 6.21
CA THR A 347 -42.61 -0.49 6.87
C THR A 347 -41.71 0.34 5.95
N ALA A 348 -41.59 -0.03 4.68
CA ALA A 348 -40.80 0.70 3.69
C ALA A 348 -41.34 2.13 3.46
N LEU A 349 -42.66 2.33 3.45
CA LEU A 349 -43.28 3.66 3.36
C LEU A 349 -42.99 4.52 4.60
N ASP A 350 -42.99 3.93 5.77
CA ASP A 350 -42.63 4.61 7.03
C ASP A 350 -41.16 5.02 7.03
N MET A 351 -40.26 4.11 6.71
CA MET A 351 -38.82 4.37 6.59
C MET A 351 -38.50 5.41 5.52
N LEU A 352 -39.18 5.39 4.35
CA LEU A 352 -39.03 6.41 3.32
C LEU A 352 -39.48 7.80 3.81
N THR A 353 -40.61 7.84 4.56
CA THR A 353 -41.13 9.08 5.14
C THR A 353 -40.18 9.63 6.21
N SER A 354 -39.55 8.77 6.99
CA SER A 354 -38.51 9.08 7.97
C SER A 354 -37.15 9.38 7.36
N ARG A 355 -37.01 9.28 6.03
CA ARG A 355 -35.76 9.50 5.28
C ARG A 355 -34.63 8.59 5.73
N GLU A 356 -34.91 7.32 6.01
CA GLU A 356 -33.91 6.35 6.34
C GLU A 356 -33.14 5.83 5.13
N PHE A 357 -33.74 5.91 3.94
CA PHE A 357 -33.12 5.59 2.65
C PHE A 357 -33.67 6.48 1.52
N VAL A 358 -33.03 6.44 0.38
CA VAL A 358 -33.47 7.02 -0.88
C VAL A 358 -33.85 5.88 -1.82
N MET A 359 -34.91 6.04 -2.61
CA MET A 359 -35.23 5.11 -3.71
C MET A 359 -34.63 5.57 -5.04
N GLY A 360 -34.26 4.62 -5.89
CA GLY A 360 -33.77 4.92 -7.23
C GLY A 360 -33.97 3.75 -8.18
N TYR A 361 -33.91 4.03 -9.49
CA TYR A 361 -33.86 3.00 -10.51
C TYR A 361 -32.46 2.44 -10.62
N HIS A 362 -32.31 1.15 -10.35
CA HIS A 362 -31.06 0.41 -10.43
C HIS A 362 -31.01 -0.45 -11.69
N HIS A 363 -29.83 -0.52 -12.29
CA HIS A 363 -29.51 -1.47 -13.35
C HIS A 363 -28.10 -1.97 -13.14
N GLY A 364 -27.91 -3.29 -13.12
CA GLY A 364 -26.62 -3.96 -12.95
C GLY A 364 -26.30 -4.87 -14.12
N THR A 365 -25.07 -4.82 -14.61
CA THR A 365 -24.56 -5.71 -15.67
C THR A 365 -23.12 -6.10 -15.42
N VAL A 366 -22.79 -7.35 -15.76
CA VAL A 366 -21.40 -7.84 -15.81
C VAL A 366 -21.05 -8.11 -17.27
N HIS A 367 -20.03 -7.43 -17.80
CA HIS A 367 -19.47 -7.67 -19.12
C HIS A 367 -18.21 -8.52 -19.01
N VAL A 368 -18.11 -9.54 -19.86
CA VAL A 368 -16.91 -10.38 -20.04
C VAL A 368 -16.48 -10.36 -21.48
N TRP A 369 -15.19 -10.50 -21.74
CA TRP A 369 -14.62 -10.48 -23.10
C TRP A 369 -13.51 -11.51 -23.26
N ASP A 370 -13.23 -11.84 -24.52
CA ASP A 370 -12.13 -12.72 -24.92
C ASP A 370 -11.93 -12.62 -26.44
N ASN A 371 -10.78 -13.07 -26.91
CA ASN A 371 -10.50 -13.18 -28.35
C ASN A 371 -11.23 -14.37 -29.02
N ASP A 372 -11.68 -15.35 -28.22
CA ASP A 372 -12.50 -16.50 -28.69
C ASP A 372 -13.95 -16.37 -28.22
N GLN A 373 -14.89 -16.43 -29.16
CA GLN A 373 -16.33 -16.36 -28.89
C GLN A 373 -16.81 -17.46 -27.91
N ASN A 374 -16.25 -18.68 -28.02
CA ASN A 374 -16.63 -19.77 -27.11
C ASN A 374 -16.10 -19.53 -25.70
N ALA A 375 -14.92 -18.90 -25.57
CA ALA A 375 -14.39 -18.51 -24.27
C ALA A 375 -15.27 -17.46 -23.58
N VAL A 376 -15.75 -16.44 -24.31
CA VAL A 376 -16.73 -15.48 -23.82
C VAL A 376 -17.97 -16.15 -23.26
N GLN A 377 -18.54 -17.10 -24.00
CA GLN A 377 -19.73 -17.84 -23.56
C GLN A 377 -19.46 -18.72 -22.33
N ARG A 378 -18.25 -19.30 -22.21
CA ARG A 378 -17.82 -20.02 -20.99
C ARG A 378 -17.75 -19.08 -19.79
N LYS A 379 -17.08 -17.92 -19.94
CA LYS A 379 -16.99 -16.87 -18.90
C LYS A 379 -18.38 -16.40 -18.48
N ALA A 380 -19.28 -16.13 -19.44
CA ALA A 380 -20.65 -15.70 -19.17
C ALA A 380 -21.46 -16.73 -18.35
N ARG A 381 -21.29 -18.03 -18.63
CA ARG A 381 -21.94 -19.08 -17.82
C ARG A 381 -21.40 -19.10 -16.39
N ARG A 382 -20.09 -18.91 -16.21
CA ARG A 382 -19.47 -18.85 -14.89
C ARG A 382 -19.96 -17.63 -14.09
N VAL A 383 -20.02 -16.45 -14.72
CA VAL A 383 -20.59 -15.25 -14.08
C VAL A 383 -22.02 -15.50 -13.59
N LYS A 384 -22.88 -16.18 -14.38
CA LYS A 384 -24.24 -16.50 -13.93
C LYS A 384 -24.24 -17.40 -12.69
N VAL A 385 -23.36 -18.39 -12.63
CA VAL A 385 -23.22 -19.28 -11.46
C VAL A 385 -22.78 -18.47 -10.24
N MET A 386 -21.78 -17.59 -10.40
CA MET A 386 -21.29 -16.73 -9.32
C MET A 386 -22.37 -15.75 -8.84
N LEU A 387 -23.10 -15.10 -9.76
CA LEU A 387 -24.21 -14.22 -9.41
C LEU A 387 -25.31 -14.98 -8.64
N THR A 388 -25.63 -16.21 -9.07
CA THR A 388 -26.60 -17.06 -8.34
C THR A 388 -26.08 -17.38 -6.93
N GLY A 389 -24.81 -17.64 -6.76
CA GLY A 389 -24.16 -17.79 -5.44
C GLY A 389 -24.24 -16.53 -4.57
N CYS A 390 -24.30 -15.35 -5.20
CA CYS A 390 -24.52 -14.05 -4.55
C CYS A 390 -26.01 -13.68 -4.39
N GLY A 391 -26.96 -14.59 -4.61
CA GLY A 391 -28.38 -14.29 -4.50
C GLY A 391 -28.96 -13.43 -5.64
N VAL A 392 -28.25 -13.30 -6.76
CA VAL A 392 -28.68 -12.51 -7.93
C VAL A 392 -28.88 -13.43 -9.13
N VAL A 393 -30.06 -13.40 -9.74
CA VAL A 393 -30.31 -14.17 -10.98
C VAL A 393 -29.81 -13.37 -12.19
N GLY A 394 -28.71 -13.85 -12.77
CA GLY A 394 -28.09 -13.26 -13.96
C GLY A 394 -28.69 -13.79 -15.28
N GLY A 395 -29.03 -12.92 -16.23
CA GLY A 395 -29.51 -13.27 -17.56
C GLY A 395 -28.62 -12.72 -18.67
N THR A 396 -28.29 -13.56 -19.69
CA THR A 396 -27.57 -13.06 -20.88
C THR A 396 -28.47 -12.13 -21.68
N ILE A 397 -27.93 -11.00 -22.14
CA ILE A 397 -28.64 -10.04 -22.96
C ILE A 397 -28.46 -10.44 -24.42
N SER A 398 -29.59 -10.67 -25.14
CA SER A 398 -29.59 -11.10 -26.55
C SER A 398 -30.17 -10.05 -27.48
N LEU A 399 -31.46 -9.75 -27.34
CA LEU A 399 -32.17 -8.81 -28.22
C LEU A 399 -31.69 -7.36 -28.12
N ALA A 400 -31.18 -6.95 -26.97
CA ALA A 400 -30.74 -5.60 -26.68
C ALA A 400 -29.23 -5.51 -26.53
N SER A 401 -28.47 -6.44 -27.11
CA SER A 401 -26.99 -6.51 -26.89
C SER A 401 -26.25 -5.23 -27.25
N GLU A 402 -26.64 -4.54 -28.32
CA GLU A 402 -26.09 -3.22 -28.70
C GLU A 402 -26.44 -2.15 -27.64
N ALA A 403 -27.71 -2.04 -27.27
CA ALA A 403 -28.14 -1.06 -26.26
C ALA A 403 -27.46 -1.34 -24.91
N ALA A 404 -27.35 -2.59 -24.50
CA ALA A 404 -26.67 -2.99 -23.28
C ALA A 404 -25.16 -2.70 -23.30
N TYR A 405 -24.52 -2.86 -24.44
CA TYR A 405 -23.12 -2.48 -24.60
C TYR A 405 -22.91 -1.01 -24.28
N TYR A 406 -23.79 -0.14 -24.76
CA TYR A 406 -23.70 1.30 -24.47
C TYR A 406 -24.32 1.71 -23.14
N ALA A 407 -25.19 0.87 -22.56
CA ALA A 407 -25.78 1.13 -21.24
C ALA A 407 -24.75 1.14 -20.08
N ARG A 408 -23.55 0.62 -20.29
CA ARG A 408 -22.46 0.69 -19.30
C ARG A 408 -21.78 2.05 -19.23
N LEU A 409 -22.03 2.93 -20.21
CA LEU A 409 -21.48 4.28 -20.27
C LEU A 409 -22.30 5.21 -19.36
N PRO A 410 -21.69 5.95 -18.43
CA PRO A 410 -22.40 6.88 -17.57
C PRO A 410 -23.29 7.85 -18.36
N GLY A 411 -24.52 8.09 -17.86
CA GLY A 411 -25.52 8.90 -18.54
C GLY A 411 -26.38 8.18 -19.58
N ASN A 412 -26.14 6.90 -19.78
CA ASN A 412 -26.89 6.07 -20.73
C ASN A 412 -27.99 5.20 -20.10
N GLN A 413 -28.50 5.55 -18.94
CA GLN A 413 -29.57 4.78 -18.27
C GLN A 413 -30.80 4.54 -19.16
N LYS A 414 -31.09 5.44 -20.10
CA LYS A 414 -32.19 5.26 -21.09
C LYS A 414 -32.04 4.01 -21.98
N TRP A 415 -30.81 3.48 -22.10
CA TRP A 415 -30.49 2.27 -22.85
C TRP A 415 -30.39 1.03 -21.96
N ALA A 416 -30.51 1.19 -20.64
CA ALA A 416 -30.57 0.07 -19.71
C ALA A 416 -31.76 -0.81 -20.01
N PRO A 417 -31.58 -2.13 -20.24
CA PRO A 417 -32.70 -2.99 -20.68
C PRO A 417 -33.78 -3.16 -19.60
N ARG A 418 -33.41 -3.21 -18.33
CA ARG A 418 -34.31 -3.51 -17.20
C ARG A 418 -33.95 -2.75 -15.92
N PRO A 419 -34.20 -1.45 -15.88
CA PRO A 419 -34.00 -0.73 -14.61
C PRO A 419 -35.11 -1.11 -13.61
N VAL A 420 -34.73 -1.42 -12.37
CA VAL A 420 -35.64 -1.86 -11.30
C VAL A 420 -35.54 -0.85 -10.15
N PRO A 421 -36.66 -0.40 -9.56
CA PRO A 421 -36.62 0.48 -8.40
C PRO A 421 -36.22 -0.31 -7.15
N ILE A 422 -35.09 0.12 -6.53
CA ILE A 422 -34.61 -0.38 -5.24
C ILE A 422 -34.32 0.78 -4.30
N ASN A 423 -34.04 0.48 -3.04
CA ASN A 423 -33.59 1.48 -2.07
C ASN A 423 -32.06 1.63 -2.05
N SER A 424 -31.54 2.70 -1.45
CA SER A 424 -30.11 2.96 -1.38
C SER A 424 -29.35 1.94 -0.52
N TRP A 425 -30.01 1.29 0.46
CA TRP A 425 -29.41 0.20 1.22
C TRP A 425 -29.02 -0.97 0.30
N ASN A 426 -29.99 -1.45 -0.49
CA ASN A 426 -29.75 -2.55 -1.41
C ASN A 426 -28.72 -2.19 -2.50
N PHE A 427 -28.80 -0.95 -3.05
CA PHE A 427 -27.79 -0.50 -4.01
C PHE A 427 -26.37 -0.54 -3.44
N LEU A 428 -26.19 -0.06 -2.20
CA LEU A 428 -24.88 -0.06 -1.53
C LEU A 428 -24.46 -1.47 -1.07
N HIS A 429 -25.41 -2.41 -0.84
CA HIS A 429 -25.07 -3.81 -0.62
C HIS A 429 -24.39 -4.44 -1.86
N PHE A 430 -24.81 -4.04 -3.06
CA PHE A 430 -24.19 -4.45 -4.31
C PHE A 430 -22.94 -3.63 -4.69
N SER A 431 -22.81 -2.42 -4.18
CA SER A 431 -21.70 -1.50 -4.45
C SER A 431 -21.09 -0.92 -3.15
N PRO A 432 -20.56 -1.75 -2.26
CA PRO A 432 -20.05 -1.31 -0.95
C PRO A 432 -18.64 -0.71 -1.04
N PHE A 433 -18.03 -0.66 -2.21
CA PHE A 433 -16.64 -0.26 -2.45
C PHE A 433 -15.64 -1.08 -1.61
N HIS A 434 -15.94 -2.36 -1.42
CA HIS A 434 -15.02 -3.33 -0.86
C HIS A 434 -13.93 -3.68 -1.87
N ASN A 435 -12.72 -3.93 -1.39
CA ASN A 435 -11.59 -4.37 -2.22
C ASN A 435 -10.65 -5.25 -1.41
N PHE A 436 -9.65 -5.82 -2.06
CA PHE A 436 -8.52 -6.48 -1.42
C PHE A 436 -7.38 -5.48 -1.19
N MET A 437 -6.57 -5.72 -0.17
CA MET A 437 -5.36 -4.94 0.07
C MET A 437 -4.37 -5.19 -1.07
N ARG A 438 -4.06 -4.15 -1.82
CA ARG A 438 -3.22 -4.25 -3.02
C ARG A 438 -1.80 -3.72 -2.80
N GLY A 439 -1.67 -2.62 -2.07
CA GLY A 439 -0.43 -1.85 -2.04
C GLY A 439 -0.15 -1.14 -3.38
N LYS A 440 1.03 -0.55 -3.51
CA LYS A 440 1.41 0.32 -4.62
C LYS A 440 2.64 -0.24 -5.35
N PRO A 441 2.53 -0.61 -6.64
CA PRO A 441 3.60 -1.28 -7.36
C PRO A 441 4.81 -0.37 -7.61
N ASP A 442 4.60 0.93 -7.82
CA ASP A 442 5.67 1.91 -8.11
C ASP A 442 5.36 3.28 -7.45
N ASN A 443 6.27 4.26 -7.62
CA ASN A 443 6.16 5.60 -7.04
C ASN A 443 6.04 5.63 -5.50
N ASN A 444 6.55 4.60 -4.81
CA ASN A 444 6.71 4.62 -3.36
C ASN A 444 7.86 5.55 -2.95
N PRO A 445 8.00 5.91 -1.68
CA PRO A 445 9.05 6.82 -1.22
C PRO A 445 10.46 6.43 -1.63
N TRP A 446 10.76 5.15 -1.70
CA TRP A 446 12.07 4.63 -2.11
C TRP A 446 12.13 4.12 -3.55
N GLY A 447 11.02 4.13 -4.29
CA GLY A 447 10.91 3.66 -5.67
C GLY A 447 9.84 2.59 -5.87
N PRO A 448 10.09 1.55 -6.68
CA PRO A 448 9.18 0.43 -6.84
C PRO A 448 8.81 -0.24 -5.51
N ALA A 449 7.77 -1.06 -5.47
CA ALA A 449 7.45 -1.83 -4.27
C ALA A 449 8.63 -2.72 -3.83
N LEU A 450 8.75 -2.94 -2.53
CA LEU A 450 9.81 -3.75 -1.97
C LEU A 450 9.77 -5.18 -2.52
N THR A 451 8.60 -5.77 -2.49
CA THR A 451 8.34 -7.11 -3.04
C THR A 451 6.85 -7.27 -3.29
N MET A 452 6.45 -8.42 -3.77
CA MET A 452 5.06 -8.78 -3.99
C MET A 452 4.76 -10.09 -3.26
N PHE A 453 3.67 -10.09 -2.47
CA PHE A 453 3.09 -11.28 -1.86
C PHE A 453 1.77 -11.63 -2.54
N ARG A 454 1.20 -12.77 -2.19
CA ARG A 454 -0.15 -13.16 -2.55
C ARG A 454 -1.05 -13.12 -1.33
N THR A 455 -2.24 -12.56 -1.50
CA THR A 455 -3.30 -12.67 -0.52
C THR A 455 -3.98 -14.05 -0.59
N ILE A 456 -4.84 -14.38 0.37
CA ILE A 456 -5.63 -15.64 0.34
C ILE A 456 -6.52 -15.69 -0.90
N SER A 457 -7.08 -14.55 -1.31
CA SER A 457 -7.90 -14.42 -2.53
C SER A 457 -7.12 -14.56 -3.84
N GLY A 458 -5.77 -14.70 -3.77
CA GLY A 458 -4.91 -14.82 -4.94
C GLY A 458 -4.52 -13.49 -5.58
N THR A 459 -4.96 -12.37 -5.02
CA THR A 459 -4.59 -11.04 -5.51
C THR A 459 -3.16 -10.66 -5.11
N PRO A 460 -2.44 -9.85 -5.91
CA PRO A 460 -1.11 -9.39 -5.57
C PRO A 460 -1.17 -8.33 -4.45
N LEU A 461 -0.29 -8.46 -3.47
CA LEU A 461 -0.01 -7.44 -2.48
C LEU A 461 1.38 -6.87 -2.73
N TYR A 462 1.46 -5.68 -3.28
CA TYR A 462 2.70 -4.92 -3.46
C TYR A 462 3.14 -4.34 -2.13
N PHE A 463 4.06 -5.02 -1.50
CA PHE A 463 4.51 -4.66 -0.16
C PHE A 463 5.57 -3.57 -0.19
N ASN A 464 5.43 -2.59 0.71
CA ASN A 464 6.45 -1.60 1.03
C ASN A 464 6.44 -1.33 2.54
N PHE A 465 7.58 -0.91 3.11
CA PHE A 465 7.60 -0.49 4.52
C PHE A 465 6.83 0.80 4.75
N HIS A 466 6.85 1.72 3.77
CA HIS A 466 6.11 2.97 3.82
C HIS A 466 4.67 2.77 3.35
N VAL A 467 3.76 3.49 3.96
CA VAL A 467 2.34 3.51 3.56
C VAL A 467 2.01 4.87 2.98
N THR A 468 1.61 4.90 1.72
CA THR A 468 1.22 6.11 0.99
C THR A 468 -0.01 5.81 0.12
N PRO A 469 -0.87 6.80 -0.18
CA PRO A 469 -2.02 6.59 -1.07
C PRO A 469 -1.58 6.04 -2.44
N LEU A 470 -2.40 5.18 -3.06
CA LEU A 470 -2.06 4.46 -4.29
C LEU A 470 -1.69 5.41 -5.43
N GLU A 471 -2.47 6.44 -5.65
CA GLU A 471 -2.31 7.37 -6.77
C GLU A 471 -1.34 8.53 -6.46
N GLU A 472 -0.82 8.63 -5.23
CA GLU A 472 0.10 9.72 -4.86
C GLU A 472 1.52 9.46 -5.36
N LEU A 473 2.12 10.41 -6.07
CA LEU A 473 3.54 10.39 -6.39
C LEU A 473 4.35 10.65 -5.12
N SER A 474 4.88 9.59 -4.52
CA SER A 474 5.52 9.65 -3.20
C SER A 474 7.04 9.51 -3.24
N TYR A 475 7.64 9.33 -4.42
CA TYR A 475 9.09 9.18 -4.56
C TYR A 475 9.85 10.37 -3.95
N GLY A 476 10.82 10.06 -3.11
CA GLY A 476 11.63 11.05 -2.38
C GLY A 476 10.94 11.68 -1.16
N LYS A 477 9.66 11.40 -0.88
CA LYS A 477 8.99 11.79 0.36
C LYS A 477 9.49 10.92 1.52
N ARG A 478 9.32 11.39 2.75
CA ARG A 478 9.79 10.72 3.97
C ARG A 478 8.63 10.45 4.94
N PRO A 479 7.64 9.63 4.55
CA PRO A 479 6.58 9.21 5.46
C PRO A 479 7.11 8.24 6.52
N LEU A 480 6.25 7.75 7.41
CA LEU A 480 6.59 6.67 8.32
C LEU A 480 6.80 5.36 7.54
N GLY A 481 7.88 4.65 7.87
CA GLY A 481 8.24 3.37 7.26
C GLY A 481 8.76 2.35 8.30
N HIS A 482 8.56 2.61 9.61
CA HIS A 482 8.96 1.64 10.63
C HIS A 482 8.01 0.44 10.64
N ALA A 483 8.57 -0.74 10.85
CA ALA A 483 7.84 -2.01 10.86
C ALA A 483 8.03 -2.79 12.16
N LEU A 484 7.01 -3.54 12.55
CA LEU A 484 7.04 -4.53 13.63
C LEU A 484 6.68 -5.90 13.05
N ILE A 485 7.51 -6.90 13.31
CA ILE A 485 7.29 -8.30 12.90
C ILE A 485 7.18 -9.14 14.15
N THR A 486 6.06 -9.83 14.31
CA THR A 486 5.80 -10.71 15.46
C THR A 486 5.56 -12.14 15.01
N GLY A 487 5.92 -13.11 15.84
CA GLY A 487 5.65 -14.52 15.56
C GLY A 487 6.50 -15.44 16.41
N MET A 488 5.96 -16.63 16.71
CA MET A 488 6.66 -17.64 17.49
C MET A 488 7.94 -18.14 16.82
N SER A 489 8.78 -18.75 17.63
CA SER A 489 9.98 -19.46 17.13
C SER A 489 9.56 -20.59 16.19
N GLY A 490 10.27 -20.74 15.05
CA GLY A 490 10.00 -21.77 14.06
C GLY A 490 8.94 -21.44 12.99
N GLU A 491 8.15 -20.37 13.15
CA GLU A 491 7.14 -19.96 12.16
C GLU A 491 7.73 -19.17 10.96
N GLY A 492 9.05 -19.05 10.85
CA GLY A 492 9.74 -18.43 9.71
C GLY A 492 9.96 -16.93 9.84
N LYS A 493 9.91 -16.35 11.04
CA LYS A 493 10.16 -14.92 11.31
C LYS A 493 11.48 -14.45 10.71
N THR A 494 12.60 -15.15 11.01
CA THR A 494 13.94 -14.81 10.51
C THR A 494 14.03 -14.95 8.99
N THR A 495 13.39 -15.98 8.42
CA THR A 495 13.34 -16.18 6.97
C THR A 495 12.64 -15.02 6.24
N LEU A 496 11.47 -14.62 6.74
CA LEU A 496 10.72 -13.49 6.18
C LEU A 496 11.50 -12.18 6.36
N LEU A 497 12.10 -11.96 7.52
CA LEU A 497 12.89 -10.78 7.82
C LEU A 497 14.10 -10.67 6.86
N ASN A 498 14.90 -11.73 6.75
CA ASN A 498 16.03 -11.79 5.83
C ASN A 498 15.60 -11.62 4.37
N PHE A 499 14.44 -12.18 3.96
CA PHE A 499 13.87 -11.97 2.65
C PHE A 499 13.54 -10.49 2.39
N LEU A 500 12.85 -9.83 3.32
CA LEU A 500 12.51 -8.40 3.20
C LEU A 500 13.76 -7.52 3.14
N LEU A 501 14.78 -7.84 3.92
CA LEU A 501 16.06 -7.13 3.88
C LEU A 501 16.80 -7.39 2.55
N ALA A 502 16.79 -8.62 2.03
CA ALA A 502 17.36 -8.94 0.72
C ALA A 502 16.67 -8.15 -0.40
N GLN A 503 15.34 -8.11 -0.40
CA GLN A 503 14.56 -7.31 -1.35
C GLN A 503 14.82 -5.80 -1.22
N SER A 504 15.16 -5.32 -0.03
CA SER A 504 15.46 -3.90 0.20
C SER A 504 16.80 -3.45 -0.41
N MET A 505 17.68 -4.39 -0.75
CA MET A 505 19.00 -4.06 -1.34
C MET A 505 18.87 -3.34 -2.68
N LYS A 506 17.78 -3.49 -3.43
CA LYS A 506 17.51 -2.69 -4.65
C LYS A 506 17.48 -1.17 -4.41
N TYR A 507 17.25 -0.73 -3.18
CA TYR A 507 17.27 0.68 -2.83
C TYR A 507 18.66 1.17 -2.39
N ASN A 508 19.64 0.29 -2.37
CA ASN A 508 21.00 0.52 -1.92
C ASN A 508 21.08 1.24 -0.54
N PRO A 509 20.41 0.71 0.50
CA PRO A 509 20.40 1.31 1.82
C PRO A 509 21.68 1.00 2.57
N ARG A 510 21.98 1.81 3.57
CA ARG A 510 22.86 1.37 4.66
C ARG A 510 22.06 0.48 5.61
N LEU A 511 22.59 -0.70 5.94
CA LEU A 511 21.92 -1.67 6.79
C LEU A 511 22.71 -1.92 8.07
N PHE A 512 22.02 -1.79 9.21
CA PHE A 512 22.58 -2.12 10.52
C PHE A 512 21.67 -3.15 11.20
N VAL A 513 22.23 -4.31 11.53
CA VAL A 513 21.50 -5.43 12.12
C VAL A 513 22.05 -5.71 13.51
N TYR A 514 21.17 -5.72 14.48
CA TYR A 514 21.41 -6.16 15.86
C TYR A 514 20.79 -7.55 15.99
N ASP A 515 21.62 -8.57 15.90
CA ASP A 515 21.24 -9.96 15.75
C ASP A 515 21.36 -10.72 17.07
N ARG A 516 20.52 -11.75 17.21
CA ARG A 516 20.61 -12.73 18.26
C ARG A 516 20.68 -14.12 17.64
N ASP A 517 21.53 -14.98 18.25
CA ASP A 517 21.74 -16.37 17.83
C ASP A 517 22.31 -16.52 16.39
N ARG A 518 22.90 -15.48 15.85
CA ARG A 518 23.58 -15.44 14.54
C ARG A 518 22.69 -15.79 13.34
N GLY A 519 21.37 -15.66 13.50
CA GLY A 519 20.39 -16.00 12.48
C GLY A 519 20.47 -15.19 11.20
N MET A 520 21.06 -13.99 11.27
CA MET A 520 21.18 -13.12 10.10
C MET A 520 22.61 -13.11 9.51
N GLU A 521 23.55 -13.82 10.10
CA GLU A 521 24.95 -13.84 9.64
C GLU A 521 25.13 -14.33 8.21
N PRO A 522 24.51 -15.47 7.76
CA PRO A 522 24.65 -15.94 6.39
C PRO A 522 24.16 -14.90 5.38
N PHE A 523 23.03 -14.24 5.68
CA PHE A 523 22.49 -13.17 4.83
C PHE A 523 23.44 -11.96 4.77
N ILE A 524 23.86 -11.41 5.91
CA ILE A 524 24.75 -10.24 5.95
C ILE A 524 26.04 -10.50 5.18
N ARG A 525 26.64 -11.68 5.33
CA ARG A 525 27.85 -12.09 4.58
C ARG A 525 27.55 -12.28 3.09
N SER A 526 26.38 -12.78 2.73
CA SER A 526 26.02 -13.01 1.32
C SER A 526 25.86 -11.72 0.51
N VAL A 527 25.65 -10.61 1.17
CA VAL A 527 25.66 -9.25 0.58
C VAL A 527 27.01 -8.53 0.75
N GLY A 528 28.06 -9.26 1.11
CA GLY A 528 29.41 -8.69 1.32
C GLY A 528 29.51 -7.78 2.56
N GLY A 529 28.54 -7.85 3.46
CA GLY A 529 28.49 -7.06 4.69
C GLY A 529 29.52 -7.51 5.72
N TYR A 530 29.82 -6.60 6.66
CA TYR A 530 30.66 -6.88 7.81
C TYR A 530 29.82 -7.43 8.96
N TYR A 531 30.12 -8.65 9.41
CA TYR A 531 29.45 -9.26 10.55
C TYR A 531 30.43 -9.44 11.70
N LYS A 532 30.10 -8.89 12.85
CA LYS A 532 30.95 -8.92 14.06
C LYS A 532 30.31 -9.78 15.13
N VAL A 533 30.95 -10.90 15.43
CA VAL A 533 30.62 -11.72 16.60
C VAL A 533 31.27 -11.10 17.83
N LEU A 534 30.47 -10.76 18.84
CA LEU A 534 30.91 -10.18 20.09
C LEU A 534 30.80 -11.22 21.20
N GLN A 535 31.94 -11.55 21.83
CA GLN A 535 32.01 -12.56 22.89
C GLN A 535 32.63 -11.96 24.16
N GLN A 536 32.10 -12.32 25.32
CA GLN A 536 32.61 -11.86 26.57
C GLN A 536 34.04 -12.37 26.80
N GLY A 537 34.94 -11.47 27.24
CA GLY A 537 36.33 -11.79 27.46
C GLY A 537 37.22 -11.78 26.20
N MET A 538 36.63 -11.72 25.01
CA MET A 538 37.37 -11.59 23.75
C MET A 538 37.46 -10.14 23.27
N PRO A 539 38.63 -9.67 22.77
CA PRO A 539 38.77 -8.26 22.33
C PRO A 539 37.72 -7.87 21.31
N SER A 540 36.89 -6.89 21.67
CA SER A 540 35.83 -6.39 20.76
C SER A 540 36.40 -5.63 19.55
N GLY A 541 37.65 -5.06 19.69
CA GLY A 541 38.23 -4.17 18.73
C GLY A 541 37.61 -2.76 18.76
N PHE A 542 36.88 -2.40 19.79
CA PHE A 542 36.35 -1.03 19.96
C PHE A 542 37.27 -0.19 20.84
N ALA A 543 37.61 0.99 20.35
CA ALA A 543 38.44 1.95 21.07
C ALA A 543 37.76 3.35 21.07
N PRO A 544 36.75 3.57 21.95
CA PRO A 544 35.92 4.77 21.94
C PRO A 544 36.72 6.08 22.07
N LEU A 545 37.87 6.10 22.76
CA LEU A 545 38.75 7.27 22.93
C LEU A 545 39.46 7.67 21.62
N GLN A 546 39.50 6.77 20.62
CA GLN A 546 40.11 7.01 19.33
C GLN A 546 39.14 7.59 18.28
N ILE A 547 37.88 7.82 18.59
CA ILE A 547 36.95 8.50 17.66
C ILE A 547 37.36 9.98 17.50
N GLU A 548 36.85 10.63 16.45
CA GLU A 548 37.22 12.05 16.20
C GLU A 548 36.80 12.94 17.38
N PRO A 549 37.72 13.82 17.90
CA PRO A 549 37.48 14.58 19.11
C PRO A 549 36.60 15.83 18.86
N THR A 550 35.40 15.65 18.33
CA THR A 550 34.39 16.71 18.24
C THR A 550 33.76 16.95 19.61
N LYS A 551 33.25 18.17 19.86
CA LYS A 551 32.54 18.49 21.12
C LYS A 551 31.45 17.49 21.44
N ARG A 552 30.75 17.00 20.41
CA ARG A 552 29.68 16.00 20.52
C ARG A 552 30.22 14.63 20.94
N ASN A 553 31.31 14.19 20.30
CA ASN A 553 31.93 12.90 20.60
C ASN A 553 32.57 12.90 22.00
N ILE A 554 33.25 13.98 22.40
CA ILE A 554 33.77 14.11 23.75
C ILE A 554 32.68 14.04 24.81
N ALA A 555 31.56 14.74 24.59
CA ALA A 555 30.39 14.64 25.49
C ALA A 555 29.81 13.23 25.57
N LEU A 556 29.76 12.50 24.45
CA LEU A 556 29.37 11.09 24.43
C LEU A 556 30.32 10.23 25.27
N ILE A 557 31.63 10.35 25.02
CA ILE A 557 32.63 9.52 25.68
C ILE A 557 32.63 9.78 27.20
N LYS A 558 32.43 11.02 27.62
CA LYS A 558 32.19 11.34 29.04
C LYS A 558 31.02 10.58 29.62
N ASN A 559 29.88 10.55 28.89
CA ASN A 559 28.71 9.80 29.33
C ASN A 559 28.91 8.30 29.25
N LEU A 560 29.61 7.79 28.23
CA LEU A 560 29.93 6.38 28.09
C LEU A 560 30.73 5.85 29.31
N PHE A 561 31.85 6.51 29.64
CA PHE A 561 32.66 6.08 30.77
C PHE A 561 31.99 6.32 32.12
N ARG A 562 31.16 7.35 32.25
CA ARG A 562 30.26 7.46 33.41
C ARG A 562 29.37 6.24 33.57
N ILE A 563 28.74 5.78 32.52
CA ILE A 563 27.90 4.58 32.54
C ILE A 563 28.75 3.35 32.84
N CYS A 564 29.93 3.21 32.28
CA CYS A 564 30.87 2.14 32.61
C CYS A 564 31.12 2.06 34.11
N VAL A 565 31.51 3.17 34.71
CA VAL A 565 31.84 3.27 36.16
C VAL A 565 30.56 3.06 37.03
N GLU A 566 29.44 3.65 36.65
CA GLU A 566 28.12 3.44 37.33
C GLU A 566 27.66 1.98 37.27
N THR A 567 27.93 1.30 36.16
CA THR A 567 27.61 -0.14 36.00
C THR A 567 28.46 -0.97 36.97
N THR A 568 29.74 -0.71 37.05
CA THR A 568 30.64 -1.38 37.99
C THR A 568 30.28 -1.07 39.47
N ASN A 569 29.83 0.16 39.75
CA ASN A 569 29.35 0.57 41.06
C ASN A 569 28.00 0.03 41.45
N ASN A 570 27.27 -0.63 40.56
CA ASN A 570 25.86 -1.01 40.72
C ASN A 570 24.94 0.16 41.12
N GLY A 571 25.26 1.38 40.64
CA GLY A 571 24.47 2.57 40.94
C GLY A 571 25.16 3.87 40.53
N PRO A 572 24.51 5.01 40.71
CA PRO A 572 25.08 6.31 40.32
C PRO A 572 26.35 6.65 41.13
N ILE A 573 27.29 7.28 40.45
CA ILE A 573 28.48 7.87 41.11
C ILE A 573 28.16 9.29 41.57
N SER A 574 29.00 9.80 42.51
CA SER A 574 28.85 11.17 43.00
C SER A 574 29.17 12.23 41.92
N ALA A 575 28.71 13.45 42.14
CA ALA A 575 29.00 14.58 41.25
C ALA A 575 30.53 14.86 41.16
N THR A 576 31.26 14.69 42.25
CA THR A 576 32.73 14.86 42.29
C THR A 576 33.40 13.82 41.41
N MET A 577 33.06 12.55 41.56
CA MET A 577 33.61 11.49 40.71
C MET A 577 33.25 11.68 39.22
N ALA A 578 32.01 12.10 38.93
CA ALA A 578 31.59 12.35 37.57
C ALA A 578 32.35 13.52 36.92
N THR A 579 32.67 14.57 37.71
CA THR A 579 33.45 15.70 37.24
C THR A 579 34.90 15.30 36.95
N GLU A 580 35.52 14.60 37.87
CA GLU A 580 36.90 14.12 37.72
C GLU A 580 37.07 13.21 36.50
N LEU A 581 36.13 12.28 36.33
CA LEU A 581 36.11 11.40 35.14
C LEU A 581 35.96 12.20 33.84
N ALA A 582 35.11 13.24 33.83
CA ALA A 582 34.89 14.11 32.68
C ALA A 582 36.18 14.94 32.38
N GLU A 583 36.90 15.42 33.40
CA GLU A 583 38.17 16.12 33.26
C GLU A 583 39.25 15.18 32.70
N GLY A 584 39.32 13.92 33.17
CA GLY A 584 40.20 12.91 32.61
C GLY A 584 39.94 12.66 31.12
N VAL A 585 38.69 12.57 30.70
CA VAL A 585 38.35 12.44 29.27
C VAL A 585 38.76 13.69 28.48
N ASP A 586 38.57 14.90 29.02
CA ASP A 586 39.01 16.13 28.38
C ASP A 586 40.54 16.17 28.25
N ALA A 587 41.29 15.69 29.22
CA ALA A 587 42.72 15.59 29.16
C ALA A 587 43.22 14.65 28.06
N VAL A 588 42.49 13.54 27.83
CA VAL A 588 42.85 12.54 26.81
C VAL A 588 42.38 12.97 25.41
N MET A 589 41.17 13.55 25.27
CA MET A 589 40.53 13.81 23.98
C MET A 589 40.36 15.29 23.63
N GLY A 590 40.50 16.23 24.60
CA GLY A 590 40.18 17.64 24.42
C GLY A 590 41.17 18.40 23.53
N GLU A 591 40.82 19.65 23.19
CA GLU A 591 41.68 20.57 22.48
C GLU A 591 42.93 20.83 23.33
N GLY A 592 44.10 20.41 22.89
CA GLY A 592 45.34 20.52 23.62
C GLY A 592 45.88 19.22 24.21
N SER A 593 45.18 18.11 24.02
CA SER A 593 45.72 16.79 24.35
C SER A 593 46.99 16.51 23.53
N LEU A 594 48.05 16.13 24.21
CA LEU A 594 49.32 15.72 23.59
C LEU A 594 49.34 14.24 23.20
N ILE A 595 48.26 13.49 23.51
CA ILE A 595 48.19 12.07 23.28
C ILE A 595 47.73 11.83 21.83
N PRO A 596 48.56 11.17 21.00
CA PRO A 596 48.18 10.81 19.65
C PRO A 596 46.87 10.00 19.67
N ARG A 597 46.03 10.21 18.67
CA ARG A 597 44.70 9.58 18.60
C ARG A 597 44.78 8.04 18.71
N GLU A 598 45.72 7.44 18.02
CA GLU A 598 45.94 6.00 17.96
C GLU A 598 46.43 5.40 19.29
N ALA A 599 46.93 6.23 20.18
CA ALA A 599 47.44 5.81 21.49
C ALA A 599 46.39 5.93 22.61
N ARG A 600 45.21 6.51 22.33
CA ARG A 600 44.18 6.75 23.35
C ARG A 600 43.50 5.48 23.74
N THR A 601 43.76 4.98 24.93
CA THR A 601 43.18 3.76 25.50
C THR A 601 42.56 4.04 26.87
N VAL A 602 41.74 3.11 27.40
CA VAL A 602 41.14 3.25 28.74
C VAL A 602 42.25 3.20 29.81
N THR A 603 43.27 2.39 29.60
CA THR A 603 44.46 2.35 30.49
C THR A 603 45.17 3.72 30.56
N ILE A 604 45.24 4.45 29.45
CA ILE A 604 45.78 5.82 29.46
C ILE A 604 44.82 6.77 30.19
N LEU A 605 43.49 6.63 29.97
CA LEU A 605 42.49 7.42 30.71
C LEU A 605 42.64 7.26 32.22
N ASP A 606 42.82 6.02 32.74
CA ASP A 606 43.08 5.79 34.19
C ASP A 606 44.28 6.59 34.72
N GLY A 607 45.28 6.77 33.89
CA GLY A 607 46.46 7.60 34.23
C GLY A 607 46.15 9.10 34.40
N TYR A 608 45.12 9.61 33.73
CA TYR A 608 44.73 11.03 33.76
C TYR A 608 43.56 11.35 34.69
N VAL A 609 42.94 10.36 35.30
CA VAL A 609 41.89 10.51 36.30
C VAL A 609 42.53 10.49 37.69
N ASN A 610 42.26 11.48 38.54
CA ASN A 610 42.74 11.48 39.91
C ASN A 610 41.91 10.54 40.79
N GLU A 611 42.54 10.06 41.87
CA GLU A 611 41.81 9.22 42.83
C GLU A 611 40.81 10.04 43.62
N VAL A 612 39.55 9.61 43.58
CA VAL A 612 38.48 10.14 44.40
C VAL A 612 37.85 8.96 45.14
N VAL A 613 37.85 9.02 46.48
CA VAL A 613 37.24 8.00 47.32
C VAL A 613 36.09 8.64 48.09
N GLU A 614 34.89 8.14 47.92
CA GLU A 614 33.68 8.57 48.63
C GLU A 614 32.88 7.35 49.09
N ASN A 615 32.49 7.37 50.37
CA ASN A 615 31.73 6.24 51.01
C ASN A 615 32.38 4.85 50.84
N GLY A 616 33.73 4.83 50.79
CA GLY A 616 34.49 3.60 50.61
C GLY A 616 34.61 3.10 49.18
N VAL A 617 34.09 3.85 48.19
CA VAL A 617 34.17 3.53 46.76
C VAL A 617 35.28 4.37 46.12
N SER A 618 36.16 3.72 45.38
CA SER A 618 37.28 4.34 44.67
C SER A 618 36.95 4.53 43.17
N LEU A 619 37.03 5.76 42.65
CA LEU A 619 36.79 6.03 41.24
C LEU A 619 37.79 5.28 40.35
N LYS A 620 39.06 5.31 40.68
CA LYS A 620 40.06 4.54 39.94
C LYS A 620 39.82 3.04 40.02
N GLY A 621 39.41 2.54 41.19
CA GLY A 621 39.06 1.14 41.35
C GLY A 621 37.95 0.71 40.38
N LEU A 622 36.89 1.51 40.25
CA LEU A 622 35.80 1.27 39.32
C LEU A 622 36.25 1.39 37.85
N LEU A 623 37.08 2.36 37.49
CA LEU A 623 37.55 2.57 36.13
C LEU A 623 38.55 1.48 35.70
N ARG A 624 39.38 0.97 36.60
CA ARG A 624 40.32 -0.12 36.32
C ARG A 624 39.67 -1.41 35.86
N GLU A 625 38.44 -1.68 36.28
CA GLU A 625 37.70 -2.82 35.74
C GLU A 625 37.49 -2.76 34.23
N TRP A 626 37.59 -1.57 33.62
CA TRP A 626 37.46 -1.32 32.17
C TRP A 626 38.81 -1.15 31.46
N THR A 627 39.92 -1.20 32.20
CA THR A 627 41.25 -1.23 31.58
C THR A 627 41.64 -2.64 31.15
N ARG A 628 42.68 -2.79 30.38
CA ARG A 628 43.18 -4.05 29.82
C ARG A 628 43.38 -5.15 30.88
N GLU A 629 43.73 -4.78 32.13
CA GLU A 629 43.90 -5.72 33.22
C GLU A 629 42.61 -6.03 33.97
N GLY A 630 41.56 -5.26 33.74
CA GLY A 630 40.27 -5.41 34.43
C GLY A 630 39.30 -6.36 33.73
N GLN A 631 38.22 -6.64 34.42
CA GLN A 631 37.21 -7.61 33.98
C GLN A 631 36.55 -7.28 32.62
N TYR A 632 36.37 -5.98 32.30
CA TYR A 632 35.67 -5.50 31.08
C TYR A 632 36.64 -4.83 30.07
N GLY A 633 37.96 -4.92 30.24
CA GLY A 633 38.96 -4.28 29.38
C GLY A 633 38.90 -4.73 27.94
N TRP A 634 38.52 -5.99 27.72
CA TRP A 634 38.31 -6.56 26.38
C TRP A 634 37.28 -5.78 25.55
N LEU A 635 36.37 -5.01 26.17
CA LEU A 635 35.34 -4.30 25.45
C LEU A 635 35.85 -3.00 24.82
N PHE A 636 36.50 -2.14 25.59
CA PHE A 636 36.86 -0.77 25.13
C PHE A 636 38.35 -0.41 25.21
N ASP A 637 39.19 -1.24 25.80
CA ASP A 637 40.62 -0.99 25.91
C ASP A 637 41.41 -1.75 24.84
N ASN A 638 41.08 -1.50 23.58
CA ASN A 638 41.74 -2.11 22.42
C ASN A 638 42.77 -1.16 21.81
N ASP A 639 43.77 -1.72 21.12
CA ASP A 639 44.84 -0.96 20.51
C ASP A 639 44.41 -0.07 19.37
N LYS A 640 43.35 -0.52 18.62
CA LYS A 640 42.79 0.19 17.47
C LYS A 640 41.29 0.08 17.43
N ASP A 641 40.59 1.17 17.08
CA ASP A 641 39.18 1.12 16.78
C ASP A 641 38.93 0.43 15.42
N SER A 642 38.39 -0.78 15.46
CA SER A 642 38.07 -1.57 14.26
C SER A 642 36.70 -1.27 13.70
N LEU A 643 35.86 -0.46 14.37
CA LEU A 643 34.53 -0.11 13.92
C LEU A 643 34.59 1.08 12.94
N ASP A 644 34.93 0.79 11.70
CA ASP A 644 34.88 1.77 10.61
C ASP A 644 33.57 1.67 9.84
N LEU A 645 32.60 2.49 10.24
CA LEU A 645 31.30 2.56 9.58
C LEU A 645 31.34 3.27 8.21
N SER A 646 32.51 3.78 7.78
CA SER A 646 32.67 4.34 6.44
C SER A 646 33.16 3.32 5.41
N ALA A 647 33.77 2.23 5.87
CA ALA A 647 34.37 1.21 5.02
C ALA A 647 33.34 0.26 4.40
N ASN A 648 32.17 0.15 4.98
CA ASN A 648 31.10 -0.72 4.51
C ASN A 648 29.74 -0.06 4.74
N ASP A 649 28.73 -0.50 4.03
CA ASP A 649 27.35 -0.02 4.16
C ASP A 649 26.46 -0.98 4.94
N ILE A 650 26.88 -2.24 5.07
CA ILE A 650 26.10 -3.31 5.68
C ILE A 650 26.86 -3.89 6.87
N PHE A 651 26.26 -3.79 8.05
CA PHE A 651 26.83 -4.24 9.32
C PHE A 651 25.84 -5.13 10.08
N GLY A 652 26.35 -6.25 10.58
CA GLY A 652 25.68 -7.10 11.55
C GLY A 652 26.50 -7.22 12.84
N PHE A 653 25.83 -7.20 13.98
CA PHE A 653 26.41 -7.38 15.29
C PHE A 653 25.71 -8.53 16.02
N ASP A 654 26.44 -9.58 16.29
CA ASP A 654 25.96 -10.66 17.19
C ASP A 654 26.04 -10.19 18.62
N LEU A 655 24.90 -10.17 19.28
CA LEU A 655 24.74 -9.73 20.67
C LEU A 655 24.24 -10.86 21.60
N SER A 656 24.30 -12.11 21.16
CA SER A 656 23.74 -13.28 21.85
C SER A 656 24.22 -13.36 23.30
N GLU A 657 25.51 -13.16 23.59
CA GLU A 657 26.06 -13.22 24.95
C GLU A 657 25.69 -12.01 25.85
N PHE A 658 25.11 -10.95 25.26
CA PHE A 658 24.74 -9.73 25.98
C PHE A 658 23.24 -9.61 26.20
N ILE A 659 22.44 -10.36 25.44
CA ILE A 659 20.98 -10.39 25.52
C ILE A 659 20.58 -11.66 26.26
N ALA A 660 20.49 -11.56 27.58
CA ALA A 660 20.10 -12.69 28.42
C ALA A 660 18.66 -13.13 28.16
N ALA A 661 18.36 -14.43 28.32
CA ALA A 661 17.00 -14.92 28.50
C ALA A 661 16.39 -14.30 29.77
N LYS A 662 15.05 -14.22 29.85
CA LYS A 662 14.31 -13.54 30.94
C LYS A 662 14.74 -13.89 32.37
N GLU A 663 15.30 -15.06 32.57
CA GLU A 663 15.71 -15.57 33.91
C GLU A 663 17.22 -15.40 34.21
N GLU A 664 18.00 -14.90 33.25
CA GLU A 664 19.45 -14.73 33.39
C GLU A 664 19.82 -13.27 33.66
N VAL A 665 20.89 -13.07 34.46
CA VAL A 665 21.41 -11.74 34.75
C VAL A 665 22.14 -11.22 33.51
N SER A 666 21.66 -10.14 32.95
CA SER A 666 22.31 -9.47 31.80
C SER A 666 23.75 -9.07 32.14
N SER A 667 24.66 -9.24 31.19
CA SER A 667 26.05 -8.79 31.33
C SER A 667 26.12 -7.29 31.68
N PRO A 668 26.89 -6.88 32.69
CA PRO A 668 27.12 -5.47 32.98
C PRO A 668 27.66 -4.67 31.78
N ALA A 669 28.40 -5.32 30.89
CA ALA A 669 28.94 -4.72 29.69
C ALA A 669 27.87 -4.36 28.62
N ARG A 670 26.64 -4.87 28.73
CA ARG A 670 25.54 -4.68 27.76
C ARG A 670 25.19 -3.20 27.53
N THR A 671 24.91 -2.46 28.59
CA THR A 671 24.50 -1.07 28.49
C THR A 671 25.56 -0.18 27.84
N PRO A 672 26.86 -0.19 28.27
CA PRO A 672 27.91 0.54 27.61
C PRO A 672 28.11 0.15 26.14
N LEU A 673 28.07 -1.16 25.84
CA LEU A 673 28.21 -1.67 24.48
C LEU A 673 27.11 -1.12 23.56
N MET A 674 25.87 -1.31 23.96
CA MET A 674 24.73 -0.86 23.16
C MET A 674 24.70 0.65 23.00
N MET A 675 25.00 1.40 24.05
CA MET A 675 25.09 2.84 23.95
C MET A 675 26.14 3.27 22.92
N TYR A 676 27.29 2.64 22.91
CA TYR A 676 28.36 2.93 21.95
C TYR A 676 27.95 2.59 20.52
N LEU A 677 27.41 1.40 20.29
CA LEU A 677 26.96 0.97 18.96
C LEU A 677 25.83 1.85 18.41
N LEU A 678 24.78 2.07 19.19
CA LEU A 678 23.63 2.89 18.77
C LEU A 678 24.05 4.33 18.45
N TYR A 679 24.98 4.88 19.22
CA TYR A 679 25.49 6.21 18.96
C TYR A 679 26.31 6.25 17.67
N ARG A 680 27.27 5.34 17.49
CA ARG A 680 28.13 5.28 16.30
C ARG A 680 27.28 5.14 15.03
N VAL A 681 26.30 4.25 15.04
CA VAL A 681 25.36 4.08 13.93
C VAL A 681 24.59 5.36 13.69
N ARG A 682 23.97 5.96 14.72
CA ARG A 682 23.19 7.18 14.55
C ARG A 682 24.01 8.39 14.11
N ASP A 683 25.26 8.50 14.55
CA ASP A 683 26.18 9.55 14.10
C ASP A 683 26.55 9.41 12.62
N SER A 684 26.53 8.18 12.10
CA SER A 684 26.77 7.88 10.69
C SER A 684 25.57 8.16 9.77
N ILE A 685 24.38 8.44 10.32
CA ILE A 685 23.17 8.75 9.55
C ILE A 685 23.17 10.23 9.19
N ASP A 686 23.54 10.55 7.97
CA ASP A 686 23.67 11.92 7.47
C ASP A 686 22.44 12.46 6.73
N GLY A 687 21.46 11.60 6.41
CA GLY A 687 20.24 11.94 5.66
C GLY A 687 20.43 12.02 4.14
N LYS A 688 21.61 11.64 3.63
CA LYS A 688 21.90 11.56 2.19
C LYS A 688 21.60 10.18 1.61
N ARG A 689 21.66 9.16 2.44
CA ARG A 689 21.42 7.77 2.07
C ARG A 689 20.29 7.18 2.91
N ARG A 690 19.56 6.26 2.32
CA ARG A 690 18.53 5.45 2.99
C ARG A 690 19.19 4.57 4.04
N VAL A 691 18.54 4.39 5.17
CA VAL A 691 19.08 3.60 6.28
C VAL A 691 18.02 2.65 6.81
N ILE A 692 18.40 1.40 7.02
CA ILE A 692 17.59 0.39 7.70
C ILE A 692 18.32 -0.02 8.98
N GLN A 693 17.66 0.09 10.13
CA GLN A 693 18.10 -0.49 11.38
C GLN A 693 17.19 -1.65 11.76
N CYS A 694 17.73 -2.83 11.84
CA CYS A 694 17.00 -4.05 12.16
C CYS A 694 17.40 -4.56 13.54
N PHE A 695 16.40 -4.81 14.39
CA PHE A 695 16.56 -5.38 15.73
C PHE A 695 15.86 -6.73 15.79
N ASP A 696 16.62 -7.79 15.86
CA ASP A 696 16.08 -9.11 16.16
C ASP A 696 15.92 -9.28 17.67
N GLU A 697 14.88 -10.00 18.09
CA GLU A 697 14.46 -10.16 19.51
C GLU A 697 14.42 -8.83 20.27
N PHE A 698 13.75 -7.85 19.66
CA PHE A 698 13.72 -6.46 20.12
C PHE A 698 13.29 -6.29 21.57
N HIS A 699 12.39 -7.11 22.08
CA HIS A 699 11.93 -7.06 23.48
C HIS A 699 13.10 -7.08 24.47
N ALA A 700 14.13 -7.87 24.19
CA ALA A 700 15.27 -8.03 25.08
C ALA A 700 16.13 -6.75 25.23
N TYR A 701 15.97 -5.77 24.34
CA TYR A 701 16.69 -4.48 24.46
C TYR A 701 15.93 -3.46 25.33
N LEU A 702 14.63 -3.68 25.60
CA LEU A 702 13.79 -2.70 26.27
C LEU A 702 13.88 -2.72 27.80
N ASP A 703 14.53 -3.71 28.37
CA ASP A 703 14.76 -3.80 29.83
C ASP A 703 15.76 -2.76 30.35
N ASP A 704 16.55 -2.18 29.44
CA ASP A 704 17.57 -1.19 29.79
C ASP A 704 17.07 0.24 29.51
N PRO A 705 16.95 1.10 30.56
CA PRO A 705 16.44 2.48 30.39
C PRO A 705 17.29 3.37 29.47
N VAL A 706 18.58 3.07 29.31
CA VAL A 706 19.49 3.85 28.45
C VAL A 706 19.25 3.49 26.99
N ILE A 707 19.18 2.18 26.70
CA ILE A 707 18.90 1.64 25.37
C ILE A 707 17.50 2.09 24.94
N GLU A 708 16.51 1.93 25.82
CA GLU A 708 15.12 2.36 25.59
C GLU A 708 15.02 3.82 25.18
N ARG A 709 15.72 4.71 25.88
CA ARG A 709 15.75 6.15 25.58
C ARG A 709 16.37 6.45 24.21
N GLU A 710 17.48 5.80 23.89
CA GLU A 710 18.16 6.04 22.60
C GLU A 710 17.34 5.51 21.42
N VAL A 711 16.73 4.34 21.53
CA VAL A 711 15.81 3.79 20.54
C VAL A 711 14.59 4.70 20.35
N LYS A 712 13.95 5.14 21.44
CA LYS A 712 12.82 6.09 21.40
C LYS A 712 13.16 7.39 20.68
N ARG A 713 14.36 7.89 20.90
CA ARG A 713 14.86 9.11 20.25
C ARG A 713 15.04 8.84 18.75
N GLY A 714 15.70 7.74 18.38
CA GLY A 714 15.93 7.34 16.99
C GLY A 714 14.64 7.22 16.20
N ILE A 715 13.69 6.42 16.66
CA ILE A 715 12.39 6.24 16.02
C ILE A 715 11.70 7.58 15.68
N LYS A 716 11.79 8.57 16.58
CA LYS A 716 11.13 9.87 16.39
C LYS A 716 11.90 10.82 15.46
N THR A 717 13.22 10.74 15.41
CA THR A 717 14.07 11.75 14.75
C THR A 717 14.65 11.30 13.42
N ASP A 718 14.99 10.02 13.29
CA ASP A 718 15.83 9.54 12.19
C ASP A 718 15.03 9.34 10.90
N ARG A 719 13.67 9.26 10.99
CA ARG A 719 12.79 9.35 9.83
C ARG A 719 13.09 10.58 8.95
N LYS A 720 13.37 11.73 9.58
CA LYS A 720 13.73 12.96 8.84
C LYS A 720 15.03 12.83 8.05
N LYS A 721 15.84 11.84 8.37
CA LYS A 721 17.08 11.48 7.71
C LYS A 721 16.96 10.24 6.82
N ASP A 722 15.73 9.89 6.44
CA ASP A 722 15.40 8.74 5.57
C ASP A 722 15.84 7.39 6.17
N ALA A 723 15.63 7.23 7.47
CA ALA A 723 15.93 6.01 8.19
C ALA A 723 14.67 5.32 8.68
N ILE A 724 14.58 4.01 8.51
CA ILE A 724 13.51 3.14 9.02
C ILE A 724 14.07 2.16 10.06
N TYR A 725 13.19 1.75 10.96
CA TYR A 725 13.45 0.75 11.99
C TYR A 725 12.56 -0.45 11.74
N VAL A 726 13.15 -1.65 11.72
CA VAL A 726 12.45 -2.92 11.62
C VAL A 726 12.69 -3.67 12.92
N PHE A 727 11.63 -3.92 13.66
CA PHE A 727 11.66 -4.63 14.94
C PHE A 727 11.09 -6.02 14.76
N ALA A 728 11.80 -7.03 15.18
CA ALA A 728 11.31 -8.41 15.23
C ALA A 728 11.27 -8.90 16.67
N THR A 729 10.19 -9.58 17.07
CA THR A 729 10.04 -10.14 18.41
C THR A 729 9.16 -11.38 18.40
N GLN A 730 9.44 -12.31 19.33
CA GLN A 730 8.57 -13.45 19.58
C GLN A 730 7.48 -13.09 20.61
N GLU A 731 7.71 -12.09 21.41
CA GLU A 731 6.83 -11.70 22.51
C GLU A 731 6.32 -10.27 22.32
N PRO A 732 5.20 -10.07 21.61
CA PRO A 732 4.67 -8.73 21.33
C PRO A 732 4.27 -7.99 22.61
N ASN A 733 3.80 -8.69 23.66
CA ASN A 733 3.40 -8.08 24.92
C ASN A 733 4.57 -7.41 25.65
N ASP A 734 5.75 -7.99 25.61
CA ASP A 734 6.93 -7.42 26.26
C ASP A 734 7.33 -6.10 25.60
N ALA A 735 7.25 -6.03 24.26
CA ALA A 735 7.45 -4.78 23.54
C ALA A 735 6.37 -3.75 23.86
N LEU A 736 5.11 -4.17 23.99
CA LEU A 736 3.95 -3.30 24.27
C LEU A 736 3.90 -2.77 25.70
N SER A 737 4.23 -3.62 26.67
CA SER A 737 4.24 -3.28 28.10
C SER A 737 5.41 -2.39 28.52
N SER A 738 6.45 -2.27 27.67
CA SER A 738 7.58 -1.39 27.90
C SER A 738 7.16 0.09 27.97
N ARG A 739 7.99 0.94 28.62
CA ARG A 739 7.73 2.39 28.73
C ARG A 739 7.61 3.09 27.36
N ILE A 740 8.22 2.54 26.30
CA ILE A 740 8.12 3.07 24.93
C ILE A 740 7.14 2.31 24.04
N GLY A 741 6.46 1.29 24.56
CA GLY A 741 5.53 0.46 23.78
C GLY A 741 4.51 1.28 22.98
N ARG A 742 3.89 2.29 23.61
CA ARG A 742 2.99 3.23 22.89
C ARG A 742 3.69 3.99 21.77
N THR A 743 4.98 4.34 21.94
CA THR A 743 5.73 5.03 20.88
C THR A 743 6.00 4.09 19.73
N ILE A 744 6.43 2.85 20.00
CA ILE A 744 6.66 1.84 18.98
C ILE A 744 5.38 1.64 18.19
N MET A 745 4.26 1.37 18.87
CA MET A 745 2.97 1.12 18.21
C MET A 745 2.48 2.27 17.35
N SER A 746 2.70 3.52 17.80
CA SER A 746 2.28 4.70 17.05
C SER A 746 3.20 5.06 15.88
N GLN A 747 4.44 4.62 15.90
CA GLN A 747 5.44 4.93 14.88
C GLN A 747 5.68 3.78 13.89
N THR A 748 5.30 2.55 14.24
CA THR A 748 5.32 1.40 13.32
C THR A 748 4.02 1.36 12.53
N VAL A 749 4.05 1.86 11.30
CA VAL A 749 2.89 1.90 10.40
C VAL A 749 2.61 0.54 9.77
N THR A 750 3.63 -0.29 9.62
CA THR A 750 3.54 -1.66 9.12
C THR A 750 3.71 -2.65 10.27
N LYS A 751 2.77 -3.59 10.38
CA LYS A 751 2.82 -4.70 11.34
C LYS A 751 2.62 -6.00 10.57
N ILE A 752 3.50 -6.95 10.81
CA ILE A 752 3.45 -8.30 10.24
C ILE A 752 3.35 -9.27 11.40
N CYS A 753 2.26 -10.04 11.45
CA CYS A 753 2.04 -11.03 12.48
C CYS A 753 2.02 -12.41 11.83
N LEU A 754 3.06 -13.22 12.11
CA LEU A 754 3.08 -14.63 11.73
C LEU A 754 2.17 -15.41 12.69
N ARG A 755 1.90 -16.68 12.35
CA ARG A 755 1.09 -17.57 13.15
C ARG A 755 1.60 -17.61 14.59
N ASP A 756 0.67 -17.52 15.53
CA ASP A 756 0.92 -17.66 16.96
C ASP A 756 -0.29 -18.38 17.61
N PRO A 757 -0.26 -19.70 17.70
CA PRO A 757 -1.38 -20.49 18.23
C PRO A 757 -1.58 -20.30 19.74
N GLU A 758 -0.61 -19.75 20.44
CA GLU A 758 -0.68 -19.48 21.88
C GLU A 758 -1.00 -17.99 22.15
N ALA A 759 -1.20 -17.20 21.11
CA ALA A 759 -1.53 -15.78 21.24
C ALA A 759 -2.76 -15.57 22.15
N ILE A 760 -2.63 -14.64 23.05
CA ILE A 760 -3.77 -14.13 23.83
C ILE A 760 -4.15 -12.74 23.31
N ARG A 761 -5.42 -12.39 23.41
CA ARG A 761 -5.97 -11.14 22.83
C ARG A 761 -5.25 -9.88 23.31
N GLU A 762 -4.80 -9.89 24.57
CA GLU A 762 -4.09 -8.80 25.22
C GLU A 762 -2.74 -8.50 24.56
N ASP A 763 -2.03 -9.52 24.11
CA ASP A 763 -0.72 -9.38 23.45
C ASP A 763 -0.83 -8.71 22.07
N TYR A 764 -2.00 -8.82 21.46
CA TYR A 764 -2.32 -8.26 20.15
C TYR A 764 -3.36 -7.13 20.23
N ALA A 765 -3.33 -6.33 21.30
CA ALA A 765 -4.27 -5.22 21.53
C ALA A 765 -4.29 -4.15 20.40
N PHE A 766 -3.32 -4.16 19.53
CA PHE A 766 -3.25 -3.28 18.35
C PHE A 766 -4.04 -3.80 17.14
N LEU A 767 -4.48 -5.04 17.15
CA LEU A 767 -5.38 -5.62 16.16
C LEU A 767 -6.83 -5.36 16.54
N THR A 768 -7.72 -5.29 15.58
CA THR A 768 -9.17 -5.39 15.81
C THR A 768 -9.54 -6.83 16.15
N ASP A 769 -10.76 -7.06 16.60
CA ASP A 769 -11.19 -8.43 16.92
C ASP A 769 -11.19 -9.33 15.68
N ALA A 770 -11.65 -8.80 14.54
CA ALA A 770 -11.64 -9.53 13.28
C ALA A 770 -10.22 -9.80 12.75
N GLU A 771 -9.29 -8.86 12.87
CA GLU A 771 -7.89 -9.07 12.51
C GLU A 771 -7.24 -10.15 13.42
N TYR A 772 -7.58 -10.15 14.71
CA TYR A 772 -7.12 -11.18 15.64
C TYR A 772 -7.70 -12.55 15.29
N ASP A 773 -9.00 -12.64 15.01
CA ASP A 773 -9.65 -13.87 14.56
C ASP A 773 -9.04 -14.39 13.25
N ALA A 774 -8.74 -13.48 12.32
CA ALA A 774 -8.03 -13.80 11.07
C ALA A 774 -6.62 -14.35 11.34
N LEU A 775 -5.86 -13.76 12.26
CA LEU A 775 -4.56 -14.27 12.69
C LEU A 775 -4.68 -15.68 13.28
N MET A 776 -5.67 -15.91 14.15
CA MET A 776 -5.91 -17.22 14.77
C MET A 776 -6.39 -18.29 13.77
N SER A 777 -6.95 -17.89 12.64
CA SER A 777 -7.37 -18.80 11.56
C SER A 777 -6.20 -19.34 10.71
N ILE A 778 -5.01 -18.77 10.84
CA ILE A 778 -3.82 -19.21 10.09
C ILE A 778 -3.42 -20.63 10.53
N THR A 779 -3.43 -21.54 9.57
CA THR A 779 -3.11 -22.94 9.83
C THR A 779 -1.61 -23.20 9.78
N GLU A 780 -1.17 -24.25 10.46
CA GLU A 780 0.23 -24.71 10.44
C GLU A 780 0.66 -25.04 9.01
N HIS A 781 1.89 -24.72 8.67
CA HIS A 781 2.50 -24.91 7.34
C HIS A 781 1.86 -24.14 6.19
N SER A 782 0.86 -23.29 6.43
CA SER A 782 0.24 -22.46 5.37
C SER A 782 1.18 -21.38 4.81
N ARG A 783 2.24 -21.05 5.54
CA ARG A 783 3.17 -19.96 5.21
C ARG A 783 2.47 -18.60 5.08
N GLN A 784 1.38 -18.45 5.80
CA GLN A 784 0.57 -17.24 5.84
C GLN A 784 0.94 -16.36 7.02
N PHE A 785 0.65 -15.08 6.89
CA PHE A 785 0.84 -14.08 7.95
C PHE A 785 -0.14 -12.92 7.74
N LEU A 786 -0.50 -12.24 8.81
CA LEU A 786 -1.31 -11.03 8.77
C LEU A 786 -0.41 -9.82 8.50
N VAL A 787 -0.74 -9.02 7.50
CA VAL A 787 -0.16 -7.69 7.27
C VAL A 787 -1.18 -6.64 7.64
N LYS A 788 -0.79 -5.70 8.50
CA LYS A 788 -1.57 -4.51 8.82
C LYS A 788 -0.77 -3.26 8.46
N GLN A 789 -1.34 -2.41 7.62
CA GLN A 789 -0.77 -1.13 7.20
C GLN A 789 -1.82 -0.02 7.35
N GLY A 790 -1.65 0.81 8.37
CA GLY A 790 -2.64 1.83 8.72
C GLY A 790 -3.97 1.20 9.11
N GLN A 791 -5.01 1.45 8.31
CA GLN A 791 -6.36 0.90 8.50
C GLN A 791 -6.65 -0.33 7.62
N GLN A 792 -5.70 -0.72 6.78
CA GLN A 792 -5.85 -1.87 5.90
C GLN A 792 -5.12 -3.07 6.47
N SER A 793 -5.73 -4.24 6.32
CA SER A 793 -5.14 -5.51 6.72
C SER A 793 -5.53 -6.62 5.76
N ALA A 794 -4.65 -7.59 5.59
CA ALA A 794 -4.89 -8.78 4.78
C ALA A 794 -4.05 -9.95 5.28
N ILE A 795 -4.52 -11.16 5.03
CA ILE A 795 -3.69 -12.35 5.15
C ILE A 795 -2.94 -12.54 3.84
N ALA A 796 -1.63 -12.49 3.92
CA ALA A 796 -0.71 -12.74 2.82
C ALA A 796 0.05 -14.05 3.01
N SER A 797 0.63 -14.58 1.94
CA SER A 797 1.45 -15.79 1.99
C SER A 797 2.86 -15.52 1.48
N PHE A 798 3.84 -16.06 2.19
CA PHE A 798 5.24 -16.11 1.77
C PHE A 798 5.64 -17.57 1.55
N ASN A 799 5.57 -18.03 0.32
CA ASN A 799 5.84 -19.41 -0.04
C ASN A 799 6.83 -19.47 -1.20
N LEU A 800 8.01 -19.96 -0.91
CA LEU A 800 9.10 -20.14 -1.88
C LEU A 800 9.04 -21.50 -2.59
N CYS A 801 8.06 -22.37 -2.30
CA CYS A 801 7.92 -23.66 -2.97
C CYS A 801 7.53 -23.48 -4.44
N PRO A 802 8.22 -24.14 -5.39
CA PRO A 802 7.87 -24.05 -6.80
C PRO A 802 6.52 -24.72 -7.06
N ARG A 803 5.74 -24.10 -7.98
CA ARG A 803 4.44 -24.58 -8.43
C ARG A 803 4.50 -24.69 -9.96
N ASN A 804 4.04 -25.79 -10.52
CA ASN A 804 3.91 -25.98 -11.98
C ASN A 804 5.18 -25.61 -12.79
N SER A 805 6.35 -26.01 -12.32
CA SER A 805 7.62 -25.72 -12.98
C SER A 805 7.93 -26.73 -14.09
N ASP A 806 8.49 -26.26 -15.20
CA ASP A 806 8.99 -27.12 -16.29
C ASP A 806 10.24 -27.92 -15.86
N ASP A 807 10.98 -27.43 -14.85
CA ASP A 807 12.15 -28.10 -14.25
C ASP A 807 12.09 -27.98 -12.72
N ILE A 808 11.24 -28.79 -12.11
CA ILE A 808 10.96 -28.76 -10.68
C ILE A 808 12.19 -29.08 -9.82
N ASP A 809 13.09 -29.97 -10.30
CA ASP A 809 14.28 -30.33 -9.54
C ASP A 809 15.28 -29.16 -9.45
N ALA A 810 15.44 -28.40 -10.54
CA ALA A 810 16.27 -27.19 -10.53
C ALA A 810 15.68 -26.11 -9.63
N ASP A 811 14.36 -25.96 -9.60
CA ASP A 811 13.68 -24.98 -8.76
C ASP A 811 13.71 -25.36 -7.27
N ILE A 812 13.58 -26.64 -6.93
CA ILE A 812 13.77 -27.13 -5.55
C ILE A 812 15.20 -26.82 -5.09
N LYS A 813 16.19 -27.10 -5.92
CA LYS A 813 17.58 -26.76 -5.59
C LYS A 813 17.79 -25.25 -5.40
N THR A 814 17.14 -24.43 -6.22
CA THR A 814 17.18 -22.96 -6.06
C THR A 814 16.52 -22.54 -4.77
N MET A 815 15.37 -23.11 -4.42
CA MET A 815 14.68 -22.88 -3.15
C MET A 815 15.58 -23.24 -1.96
N ASP A 816 16.22 -24.41 -1.97
CA ASP A 816 17.09 -24.86 -0.89
C ASP A 816 18.29 -23.93 -0.73
N ASN A 817 18.91 -23.50 -1.83
CA ASN A 817 19.98 -22.50 -1.82
C ASN A 817 19.53 -21.17 -1.19
N VAL A 818 18.34 -20.69 -1.52
CA VAL A 818 17.77 -19.46 -0.96
C VAL A 818 17.47 -19.65 0.52
N LEU A 819 16.81 -20.73 0.90
CA LEU A 819 16.43 -21.02 2.28
C LEU A 819 17.64 -21.23 3.19
N SER A 820 18.72 -21.87 2.71
CA SER A 820 19.94 -22.08 3.53
C SER A 820 20.52 -20.74 4.03
N VAL A 821 20.40 -19.66 3.24
CA VAL A 821 20.89 -18.33 3.62
C VAL A 821 19.86 -17.55 4.44
N LEU A 822 18.56 -17.71 4.15
CA LEU A 822 17.51 -16.90 4.78
C LEU A 822 16.95 -17.49 6.09
N SER A 823 17.10 -18.81 6.30
CA SER A 823 16.40 -19.50 7.41
C SER A 823 16.90 -19.13 8.81
N GLY A 824 18.13 -18.67 8.93
CA GLY A 824 18.72 -18.31 10.22
C GLY A 824 19.11 -19.52 11.09
N GLU A 825 19.35 -20.68 10.48
CA GLU A 825 19.78 -21.87 11.23
C GLU A 825 21.22 -21.71 11.76
N PRO A 826 21.48 -22.01 13.05
CA PRO A 826 22.80 -21.81 13.66
C PRO A 826 23.95 -22.54 12.94
N GLN A 827 23.70 -23.76 12.45
CA GLN A 827 24.67 -24.53 11.71
C GLN A 827 25.10 -23.83 10.40
N ASN A 828 24.16 -23.19 9.72
CA ASN A 828 24.41 -22.42 8.51
C ASN A 828 25.26 -21.17 8.78
N ALA A 829 25.09 -20.54 9.93
CA ALA A 829 25.92 -19.42 10.36
C ALA A 829 27.37 -19.84 10.60
N GLU A 830 27.60 -20.98 11.25
CA GLU A 830 28.96 -21.52 11.48
C GLU A 830 29.68 -21.85 10.17
N ILE A 831 28.99 -22.54 9.25
CA ILE A 831 29.53 -22.87 7.93
C ILE A 831 29.88 -21.57 7.15
N ALA A 832 28.99 -20.59 7.15
CA ALA A 832 29.23 -19.31 6.49
C ALA A 832 30.45 -18.58 7.09
N HIS A 833 30.56 -18.58 8.42
CA HIS A 833 31.67 -17.98 9.15
C HIS A 833 33.02 -18.64 8.76
N GLU A 834 33.12 -19.95 8.83
CA GLU A 834 34.34 -20.70 8.49
C GLU A 834 34.73 -20.49 7.02
N LEU A 835 33.75 -20.49 6.12
CA LEU A 835 34.01 -20.29 4.69
C LEU A 835 34.55 -18.89 4.38
N VAL A 836 33.98 -17.86 5.01
CA VAL A 836 34.44 -16.50 4.82
C VAL A 836 35.85 -16.30 5.40
N GLU A 837 36.15 -16.88 6.55
CA GLU A 837 37.51 -16.85 7.09
C GLU A 837 38.52 -17.56 6.19
N ARG A 838 38.13 -18.65 5.56
CA ARG A 838 39.00 -19.45 4.69
C ARG A 838 39.13 -18.90 3.27
N LEU A 839 38.05 -18.43 2.65
CA LEU A 839 37.98 -18.05 1.23
C LEU A 839 37.91 -16.54 1.00
N GLY A 840 37.77 -15.74 2.06
CA GLY A 840 37.55 -14.30 1.97
C GLY A 840 36.08 -13.92 1.88
N ASN A 841 35.80 -12.61 1.99
CA ASN A 841 34.43 -12.06 2.07
C ASN A 841 33.78 -11.80 0.69
N ASP A 842 34.29 -12.41 -0.38
CA ASP A 842 33.65 -12.33 -1.70
C ASP A 842 32.49 -13.33 -1.79
N PRO A 843 31.21 -12.85 -1.85
CA PRO A 843 30.04 -13.73 -1.86
C PRO A 843 30.01 -14.69 -3.04
N GLU A 844 30.48 -14.28 -4.21
CA GLU A 844 30.47 -15.14 -5.40
C GLU A 844 31.39 -16.35 -5.30
N VAL A 845 32.39 -16.25 -4.43
CA VAL A 845 33.37 -17.33 -4.19
C VAL A 845 32.86 -18.29 -3.12
N TRP A 846 32.53 -17.79 -1.94
CA TRP A 846 32.20 -18.66 -0.81
C TRP A 846 30.78 -19.24 -0.87
N LEU A 847 29.78 -18.55 -1.44
CA LEU A 847 28.41 -19.04 -1.56
C LEU A 847 28.32 -20.34 -2.39
N LYS A 848 29.15 -20.51 -3.41
CA LYS A 848 29.15 -21.74 -4.22
C LYS A 848 29.55 -22.97 -3.40
N GLU A 849 30.53 -22.82 -2.52
CA GLU A 849 30.96 -23.88 -1.62
C GLU A 849 29.97 -24.07 -0.46
N TYR A 850 29.40 -22.98 0.02
CA TYR A 850 28.37 -22.97 1.05
C TYR A 850 27.15 -23.81 0.62
N TRP A 851 26.62 -23.55 -0.55
CA TRP A 851 25.48 -24.31 -1.07
C TRP A 851 25.80 -25.80 -1.35
N ARG A 852 27.05 -26.12 -1.58
CA ARG A 852 27.47 -27.51 -1.67
C ARG A 852 27.48 -28.21 -0.30
N LEU A 853 27.73 -27.49 0.75
CA LEU A 853 27.81 -28.04 2.11
C LEU A 853 26.44 -28.05 2.83
N THR A 854 25.55 -27.17 2.45
CA THR A 854 24.21 -27.03 3.04
C THR A 854 23.11 -27.75 2.21
N ALA A 855 23.40 -28.23 1.02
CA ALA A 855 22.49 -28.96 0.10
C ALA A 855 22.14 -30.35 0.59
#